data_03333ffff08715bc2340412112962398
#
_entry.id   03333ffff08715bc2340412112962398
#
_cell.length_a   1.000
_cell.length_b   1.000
_cell.length_c   1.000
_cell.angle_alpha   90.00
_cell.angle_beta   90.00
_cell.angle_gamma   90.00
#
_symmetry.space_group_name_H-M   'P 1'
#
loop_
_entity.id
_entity.type
_entity.pdbx_description
1 polymer ?
#
loop_
_entity_poly.entity_id
_entity_poly.type
_entity_poly.pdbx_seq_one_letter_code
_entity_poly.pdbx_strand_id
1 'polypeptide(L)'
;IYGALAANGVVIINTKKGKAGKGKIGYDTYVGYQTIQKKLDLLDLRQYAGYYNSLIPEINNSGSGHLDSIDEFKNPSVLGGGTDWQDAIFQTGKIQSHQLSFSGGSGKTTYYTSLNYFDQTGIVIGSAFKRYSGRISLDHEVRSWLNVGMNTNLSQSNQRITLTDGSDAVIGIGLYNSPAAPVRSFDGEYATTASIQGNSFGNPKNPVALAELRDVRNVQSKVLGNVYGDIKFLKHFTLRNEFNYDFNVTQNKAFQPLVRNEQTGIVVLSPSRLIEERGLGLYWAFKTYLTFEKSMGKHWVNALIGHEAQESNYDQLIASRQNLVLNLESLNAGEGGTTQSITAGKYPWAMESYFGRVNYAYNDKYSLSASIRRDGSSSFGKNNKYGYFPAASVGWTISNEPFFNESKMISYAKLRLGVGSVGNSSTSGNNLYNTNIRLFSTAPFGAGGIPSNVGNPDLSWESVVTQNAGLDVTLFNKIAEVSVDVYKKVSTNMILQTQLPVYSGLGTDWNDINSPTTNAGEMRNTGIDIALRTYNISRKDFSWRSSVVFSHYKNELVALNDPTASLRGYKEYGNAILVTNTYAGGPVGTFFGFVDDGLFRTQAELDAATYTVDQNGVAVKYIQGLEVGENPVTGTYLGDVRYKDVNGDGRIDDKDLTVIGDPNPDFTYGISNTFTYKDFDLSLFFQGSQGADILNYTLRSTESSFNPYLNQQATVLDRYTADNIDGSLPRYNQWHNNNRRVSSRMVEDGSYFRIQNISLGYNLPRTLLNRVNISNLKIYATVQNLYTFTKYSGYDPELGSFNNNIRYMNVDDGHYPNPRTWTIGANVAF
;
A
#
# COMPACT_ATOMS: atom_id res chain seq x y z
N ILE A 1 -21.36 1.05 -17.21
CA ILE A 1 -21.16 2.43 -17.71
C ILE A 1 -19.71 2.86 -17.59
N TYR A 2 -19.01 2.45 -16.54
CA TYR A 2 -17.65 2.92 -16.26
C TYR A 2 -16.57 2.21 -17.10
N GLY A 3 -16.93 1.12 -17.81
CA GLY A 3 -16.11 0.45 -18.84
C GLY A 3 -14.70 0.08 -18.40
N ALA A 4 -13.74 0.39 -19.25
CA ALA A 4 -12.32 0.04 -19.07
C ALA A 4 -11.64 0.63 -17.83
N LEU A 5 -12.23 1.61 -17.17
CA LEU A 5 -11.70 2.21 -15.94
C LEU A 5 -12.22 1.54 -14.66
N ALA A 6 -13.10 0.53 -14.80
CA ALA A 6 -13.81 -0.09 -13.67
C ALA A 6 -13.29 -1.49 -13.29
N ALA A 7 -12.23 -1.99 -13.92
CA ALA A 7 -11.72 -3.35 -13.68
C ALA A 7 -11.38 -3.63 -12.20
N ASN A 8 -10.86 -2.61 -11.50
CA ASN A 8 -10.50 -2.67 -10.08
C ASN A 8 -11.60 -2.13 -9.13
N GLY A 9 -12.82 -1.91 -9.65
CA GLY A 9 -13.93 -1.31 -8.92
C GLY A 9 -14.07 0.19 -9.15
N VAL A 10 -15.16 0.76 -8.64
CA VAL A 10 -15.47 2.21 -8.77
C VAL A 10 -15.82 2.78 -7.42
N VAL A 11 -15.11 3.81 -7.00
CA VAL A 11 -15.42 4.62 -5.82
C VAL A 11 -16.13 5.89 -6.26
N ILE A 12 -17.40 6.05 -5.88
CA ILE A 12 -18.21 7.20 -6.24
C ILE A 12 -18.21 8.19 -5.06
N ILE A 13 -17.62 9.37 -5.27
CA ILE A 13 -17.59 10.43 -4.27
C ILE A 13 -18.64 11.49 -4.61
N ASN A 14 -19.72 11.50 -3.86
CA ASN A 14 -20.73 12.56 -3.94
C ASN A 14 -20.35 13.71 -3.02
N THR A 15 -20.02 14.82 -3.62
CA THR A 15 -19.58 16.00 -2.89
C THR A 15 -20.76 16.87 -2.44
N LYS A 16 -20.58 17.62 -1.32
CA LYS A 16 -21.59 18.58 -0.84
C LYS A 16 -21.92 19.60 -1.94
N LYS A 17 -23.20 19.86 -2.16
CA LYS A 17 -23.75 20.87 -3.06
C LYS A 17 -24.55 21.90 -2.28
N GLY A 18 -24.77 23.08 -2.86
CA GLY A 18 -25.69 24.08 -2.35
C GLY A 18 -27.13 23.57 -2.33
N LYS A 19 -27.91 24.07 -1.41
CA LYS A 19 -29.37 23.87 -1.36
C LYS A 19 -30.05 25.23 -1.38
N ALA A 20 -31.21 25.30 -2.06
CA ALA A 20 -32.05 26.51 -2.02
C ALA A 20 -32.41 26.83 -0.56
N GLY A 21 -32.31 28.10 -0.18
CA GLY A 21 -32.56 28.60 1.16
C GLY A 21 -31.56 29.66 1.62
N LYS A 22 -31.69 30.10 2.87
CA LYS A 22 -30.75 31.07 3.47
C LYS A 22 -29.31 30.58 3.43
N GLY A 23 -28.39 31.50 3.21
CA GLY A 23 -26.96 31.20 3.29
C GLY A 23 -26.58 30.64 4.66
N LYS A 24 -25.72 29.64 4.67
CA LYS A 24 -25.15 29.01 5.88
C LYS A 24 -23.65 29.09 5.83
N ILE A 25 -23.06 29.43 6.97
CA ILE A 25 -21.62 29.41 7.19
C ILE A 25 -21.33 28.23 8.09
N GLY A 26 -20.42 27.39 7.71
CA GLY A 26 -19.96 26.26 8.52
C GLY A 26 -18.47 26.37 8.80
N TYR A 27 -18.08 26.08 10.04
CA TYR A 27 -16.68 25.97 10.43
C TYR A 27 -16.46 24.63 11.13
N ASP A 28 -15.67 23.77 10.48
CA ASP A 28 -15.31 22.44 10.97
C ASP A 28 -13.83 22.46 11.34
N THR A 29 -13.48 22.10 12.57
CA THR A 29 -12.09 22.09 13.03
C THR A 29 -11.81 20.92 13.93
N TYR A 30 -10.59 20.41 13.87
CA TYR A 30 -10.03 19.53 14.89
C TYR A 30 -8.52 19.74 15.03
N VAL A 31 -8.05 19.41 16.21
CA VAL A 31 -6.62 19.32 16.56
C VAL A 31 -6.39 18.02 17.30
N GLY A 32 -5.17 17.50 17.20
CA GLY A 32 -4.84 16.25 17.85
C GLY A 32 -3.35 15.91 17.75
N TYR A 33 -3.03 14.73 18.22
CA TYR A 33 -1.68 14.19 18.16
C TYR A 33 -1.71 12.70 17.86
N GLN A 34 -0.58 12.24 17.34
CA GLN A 34 -0.35 10.89 16.87
C GLN A 34 0.87 10.31 17.56
N THR A 35 0.78 9.04 17.96
CA THR A 35 1.88 8.31 18.60
C THR A 35 2.00 6.92 18.00
N ILE A 36 3.19 6.34 18.09
CA ILE A 36 3.38 4.92 17.79
C ILE A 36 2.57 4.07 18.77
N GLN A 37 2.07 2.93 18.33
CA GLN A 37 1.27 2.01 19.15
C GLN A 37 2.14 1.01 19.93
N LYS A 38 3.19 0.48 19.29
CA LYS A 38 4.07 -0.58 19.79
C LYS A 38 5.49 -0.29 19.35
N LYS A 39 6.48 -0.61 20.17
CA LYS A 39 7.89 -0.70 19.82
C LYS A 39 8.32 -2.17 19.86
N LEU A 40 9.40 -2.49 19.14
CA LEU A 40 10.04 -3.79 19.20
C LEU A 40 10.96 -3.86 20.42
N ASP A 41 11.08 -5.03 21.01
CA ASP A 41 11.94 -5.28 22.16
C ASP A 41 13.36 -5.58 21.66
N LEU A 42 14.17 -4.54 21.57
CA LEU A 42 15.59 -4.60 21.16
C LEU A 42 16.50 -4.67 22.39
N LEU A 43 17.72 -5.18 22.19
CA LEU A 43 18.72 -5.16 23.24
C LEU A 43 19.04 -3.71 23.67
N ASP A 44 19.01 -3.45 24.98
CA ASP A 44 19.60 -2.24 25.56
C ASP A 44 21.13 -2.37 25.62
N LEU A 45 21.84 -1.29 25.98
CA LEU A 45 23.31 -1.30 25.98
C LEU A 45 23.88 -2.37 26.91
N ARG A 46 23.27 -2.61 28.04
CA ARG A 46 23.71 -3.64 29.02
C ARG A 46 23.56 -5.04 28.43
N GLN A 47 22.40 -5.33 27.86
CA GLN A 47 22.12 -6.61 27.19
C GLN A 47 23.01 -6.80 25.97
N TYR A 48 23.16 -5.74 25.16
CA TYR A 48 24.00 -5.74 23.97
C TYR A 48 25.47 -6.00 24.31
N ALA A 49 26.02 -5.34 25.35
CA ALA A 49 27.40 -5.57 25.80
C ALA A 49 27.59 -7.02 26.30
N GLY A 50 26.62 -7.57 27.02
CA GLY A 50 26.63 -8.98 27.41
C GLY A 50 26.60 -9.93 26.23
N TYR A 51 25.72 -9.68 25.27
CA TYR A 51 25.63 -10.41 24.01
C TYR A 51 26.94 -10.33 23.21
N TYR A 52 27.48 -9.12 23.00
CA TYR A 52 28.74 -8.89 22.32
C TYR A 52 29.89 -9.69 22.97
N ASN A 53 30.04 -9.62 24.32
CA ASN A 53 31.05 -10.35 25.05
C ASN A 53 30.91 -11.86 24.90
N SER A 54 29.72 -12.39 24.80
CA SER A 54 29.47 -13.82 24.59
C SER A 54 29.94 -14.30 23.21
N LEU A 55 30.04 -13.42 22.22
CA LEU A 55 30.52 -13.75 20.87
C LEU A 55 32.04 -13.76 20.75
N ILE A 56 32.76 -13.04 21.63
CA ILE A 56 34.24 -12.94 21.57
C ILE A 56 34.91 -14.33 21.56
N PRO A 57 34.64 -15.23 22.51
CA PRO A 57 35.25 -16.57 22.47
C PRO A 57 34.77 -17.40 21.28
N GLU A 58 33.52 -17.28 20.86
CA GLU A 58 32.99 -18.02 19.71
C GLU A 58 33.73 -17.64 18.41
N ILE A 59 33.94 -16.35 18.17
CA ILE A 59 34.58 -15.83 16.97
C ILE A 59 36.11 -16.08 17.03
N ASN A 60 36.74 -15.72 18.15
CA ASN A 60 38.20 -15.79 18.23
C ASN A 60 38.75 -17.21 18.27
N ASN A 61 38.01 -18.15 18.82
CA ASN A 61 38.39 -19.56 18.83
C ASN A 61 38.08 -20.29 17.50
N SER A 62 37.33 -19.67 16.61
CA SER A 62 36.93 -20.29 15.33
C SER A 62 38.03 -20.29 14.27
N GLY A 63 39.07 -19.45 14.44
CA GLY A 63 40.17 -19.32 13.48
C GLY A 63 39.87 -18.53 12.22
N SER A 64 38.66 -18.02 12.05
CA SER A 64 38.20 -17.34 10.82
C SER A 64 37.87 -15.86 11.01
N GLY A 65 38.01 -15.32 12.20
CA GLY A 65 37.78 -13.91 12.53
C GLY A 65 38.42 -13.53 13.85
N HIS A 66 38.44 -12.23 14.13
CA HIS A 66 38.83 -11.68 15.42
C HIS A 66 37.83 -10.62 15.83
N LEU A 67 37.29 -10.76 17.04
CA LEU A 67 36.44 -9.78 17.66
C LEU A 67 37.18 -9.21 18.88
N ASP A 68 37.49 -7.93 18.84
CA ASP A 68 38.18 -7.23 19.93
C ASP A 68 37.30 -7.10 21.17
N SER A 69 37.88 -7.21 22.35
CA SER A 69 37.19 -6.84 23.58
C SER A 69 37.10 -5.32 23.65
N ILE A 70 35.92 -4.81 24.04
CA ILE A 70 35.70 -3.40 24.30
C ILE A 70 35.81 -3.17 25.81
N ASP A 71 36.67 -2.28 26.23
CA ASP A 71 36.96 -2.08 27.66
C ASP A 71 35.73 -1.63 28.43
N GLU A 72 34.88 -0.79 27.82
CA GLU A 72 33.61 -0.34 28.37
C GLU A 72 32.60 -1.47 28.55
N PHE A 73 32.72 -2.56 27.78
CA PHE A 73 31.81 -3.73 27.85
C PHE A 73 32.27 -4.79 28.86
N LYS A 74 33.45 -4.67 29.47
CA LYS A 74 33.98 -5.68 30.41
C LYS A 74 33.04 -5.94 31.60
N ASN A 75 32.33 -4.90 32.02
CA ASN A 75 31.34 -5.02 33.08
C ASN A 75 29.95 -4.49 32.63
N PRO A 76 29.15 -5.28 31.93
CA PRO A 76 27.85 -4.84 31.45
C PRO A 76 26.90 -4.34 32.53
N SER A 77 27.05 -4.82 33.79
CA SER A 77 26.14 -4.47 34.89
C SER A 77 26.21 -3.00 35.29
N VAL A 78 27.30 -2.28 35.01
CA VAL A 78 27.47 -0.87 35.31
C VAL A 78 27.02 0.05 34.17
N LEU A 79 26.69 -0.51 33.00
CA LEU A 79 26.23 0.24 31.85
C LEU A 79 24.75 0.66 32.03
N GLY A 80 24.42 1.81 31.47
CA GLY A 80 23.03 2.25 31.31
C GLY A 80 22.31 1.55 30.18
N GLY A 81 21.12 2.07 29.82
CA GLY A 81 20.35 1.55 28.70
C GLY A 81 20.92 1.87 27.30
N GLY A 82 21.83 2.85 27.21
CA GLY A 82 22.36 3.33 25.95
C GLY A 82 21.35 4.13 25.13
N THR A 83 21.51 4.12 23.81
CA THR A 83 20.62 4.80 22.88
C THR A 83 19.46 3.90 22.48
N ASP A 84 18.24 4.26 22.87
CA ASP A 84 17.03 3.71 22.26
C ASP A 84 16.79 4.42 20.91
N TRP A 85 17.20 3.77 19.82
CA TRP A 85 17.08 4.33 18.48
C TRP A 85 15.62 4.45 18.04
N GLN A 86 14.71 3.64 18.57
CA GLN A 86 13.29 3.79 18.30
C GLN A 86 12.75 5.07 18.95
N ASP A 87 13.13 5.39 20.19
CA ASP A 87 12.79 6.68 20.81
C ASP A 87 13.40 7.87 20.06
N ALA A 88 14.61 7.70 19.50
CA ALA A 88 15.28 8.77 18.76
C ALA A 88 14.61 9.10 17.42
N ILE A 89 14.01 8.12 16.74
CA ILE A 89 13.36 8.30 15.42
C ILE A 89 11.85 8.50 15.49
N PHE A 90 11.17 8.02 16.54
CA PHE A 90 9.75 8.21 16.69
C PHE A 90 9.44 9.44 17.53
N GLN A 91 8.40 10.16 17.16
CA GLN A 91 7.95 11.37 17.83
C GLN A 91 6.43 11.39 17.98
N THR A 92 5.95 12.26 18.88
CA THR A 92 4.53 12.63 18.91
C THR A 92 4.24 13.63 17.81
N GLY A 93 3.56 13.16 16.75
CA GLY A 93 3.14 13.99 15.63
C GLY A 93 1.90 14.81 15.97
N LYS A 94 1.79 16.04 15.44
CA LYS A 94 0.62 16.92 15.57
C LYS A 94 -0.24 16.81 14.32
N ILE A 95 -1.56 16.93 14.49
CA ILE A 95 -2.50 16.97 13.36
C ILE A 95 -3.53 18.06 13.62
N GLN A 96 -3.85 18.85 12.61
CA GLN A 96 -4.91 19.85 12.66
C GLN A 96 -5.58 20.02 11.30
N SER A 97 -6.87 20.35 11.35
CA SER A 97 -7.67 20.69 10.17
C SER A 97 -8.64 21.81 10.50
N HIS A 98 -8.74 22.77 9.58
CA HIS A 98 -9.66 23.90 9.66
C HIS A 98 -10.37 24.07 8.34
N GLN A 99 -11.69 23.95 8.32
CA GLN A 99 -12.50 24.10 7.13
C GLN A 99 -13.57 25.14 7.35
N LEU A 100 -13.57 26.17 6.51
CA LEU A 100 -14.63 27.17 6.41
C LEU A 100 -15.47 26.85 5.17
N SER A 101 -16.80 26.83 5.31
CA SER A 101 -17.70 26.54 4.21
C SER A 101 -18.86 27.54 4.16
N PHE A 102 -19.28 27.86 2.93
CA PHE A 102 -20.41 28.73 2.61
C PHE A 102 -21.33 27.97 1.68
N SER A 103 -22.60 27.89 2.01
CA SER A 103 -23.59 27.20 1.16
C SER A 103 -24.93 27.93 1.22
N GLY A 104 -25.64 27.92 0.11
CA GLY A 104 -26.97 28.57 0.04
C GLY A 104 -27.51 28.52 -1.37
N GLY A 105 -28.60 29.26 -1.59
CA GLY A 105 -29.16 29.48 -2.91
C GLY A 105 -30.52 30.16 -2.91
N SER A 106 -30.79 30.85 -4.00
CA SER A 106 -32.14 31.28 -4.37
C SER A 106 -32.80 30.24 -5.25
N GLY A 107 -34.09 30.35 -5.59
CA GLY A 107 -34.83 29.31 -6.33
C GLY A 107 -34.17 28.79 -7.62
N LYS A 108 -33.29 29.57 -8.26
CA LYS A 108 -32.61 29.20 -9.53
C LYS A 108 -31.11 28.88 -9.38
N THR A 109 -30.47 29.38 -8.34
CA THR A 109 -29.01 29.23 -8.16
C THR A 109 -28.72 28.62 -6.80
N THR A 110 -27.91 27.55 -6.78
CA THR A 110 -27.37 26.98 -5.55
C THR A 110 -25.84 26.96 -5.60
N TYR A 111 -25.21 27.26 -4.47
CA TYR A 111 -23.77 27.33 -4.38
C TYR A 111 -23.25 26.65 -3.11
N TYR A 112 -22.08 26.08 -3.21
CA TYR A 112 -21.27 25.60 -2.09
C TYR A 112 -19.81 25.98 -2.35
N THR A 113 -19.20 26.65 -1.39
CA THR A 113 -17.77 26.98 -1.42
C THR A 113 -17.14 26.59 -0.10
N SER A 114 -15.93 26.06 -0.14
CA SER A 114 -15.18 25.77 1.09
C SER A 114 -13.69 26.01 0.90
N LEU A 115 -13.04 26.41 2.00
CA LEU A 115 -11.60 26.53 2.14
C LEU A 115 -11.16 25.60 3.27
N ASN A 116 -10.11 24.84 3.06
CA ASN A 116 -9.56 23.93 4.06
C ASN A 116 -8.05 24.10 4.18
N TYR A 117 -7.58 24.16 5.39
CA TYR A 117 -6.18 24.02 5.80
C TYR A 117 -6.00 22.72 6.57
N PHE A 118 -5.01 21.92 6.20
CA PHE A 118 -4.65 20.67 6.86
C PHE A 118 -3.15 20.66 7.10
N ASP A 119 -2.72 20.30 8.32
CA ASP A 119 -1.31 20.21 8.70
C ASP A 119 -1.11 18.99 9.61
N GLN A 120 -0.16 18.15 9.25
CA GLN A 120 0.16 16.90 9.95
C GLN A 120 1.67 16.72 10.01
N THR A 121 2.19 16.49 11.21
CA THR A 121 3.55 15.97 11.42
C THR A 121 3.44 14.46 11.63
N GLY A 122 4.25 13.66 10.94
CA GLY A 122 4.25 12.21 11.10
C GLY A 122 4.87 11.75 12.41
N ILE A 123 4.71 10.48 12.73
CA ILE A 123 5.29 9.87 13.93
C ILE A 123 6.78 9.53 13.77
N VAL A 124 7.30 9.50 12.55
CA VAL A 124 8.74 9.43 12.28
C VAL A 124 9.27 10.84 12.04
N ILE A 125 10.38 11.21 12.71
CA ILE A 125 10.99 12.51 12.55
C ILE A 125 11.30 12.80 11.07
N GLY A 126 11.25 14.09 10.67
CA GLY A 126 11.47 14.51 9.27
C GLY A 126 10.30 14.31 8.34
N SER A 127 9.17 13.68 8.78
CA SER A 127 7.98 13.50 7.96
C SER A 127 6.88 14.52 8.30
N ALA A 128 6.28 15.15 7.28
CA ALA A 128 5.22 16.12 7.45
C ALA A 128 4.35 16.26 6.18
N PHE A 129 3.12 16.69 6.34
CA PHE A 129 2.19 16.96 5.25
C PHE A 129 1.36 18.22 5.53
N LYS A 130 1.38 19.18 4.56
CA LYS A 130 0.52 20.36 4.60
C LYS A 130 -0.30 20.47 3.34
N ARG A 131 -1.58 20.87 3.47
CA ARG A 131 -2.44 21.05 2.31
C ARG A 131 -3.36 22.25 2.51
N TYR A 132 -3.40 23.10 1.50
CA TYR A 132 -4.40 24.13 1.30
C TYR A 132 -5.34 23.66 0.20
N SER A 133 -6.64 23.73 0.41
CA SER A 133 -7.58 23.37 -0.63
C SER A 133 -8.81 24.27 -0.62
N GLY A 134 -9.30 24.56 -1.81
CA GLY A 134 -10.51 25.33 -2.06
C GLY A 134 -11.46 24.54 -2.95
N ARG A 135 -12.75 24.69 -2.72
CA ARG A 135 -13.78 24.08 -3.53
C ARG A 135 -14.87 25.08 -3.86
N ILE A 136 -15.34 25.01 -5.10
CA ILE A 136 -16.48 25.77 -5.61
C ILE A 136 -17.42 24.78 -6.31
N SER A 137 -18.70 24.82 -5.95
CA SER A 137 -19.77 24.11 -6.64
C SER A 137 -20.91 25.11 -6.89
N LEU A 138 -21.30 25.25 -8.13
CA LEU A 138 -22.35 26.15 -8.57
C LEU A 138 -23.31 25.40 -9.50
N ASP A 139 -24.59 25.47 -9.23
CA ASP A 139 -25.65 24.97 -10.10
C ASP A 139 -26.61 26.13 -10.36
N HIS A 140 -26.95 26.39 -11.64
CA HIS A 140 -27.84 27.50 -12.05
C HIS A 140 -28.84 27.06 -13.11
N GLU A 141 -30.11 27.29 -12.83
CA GLU A 141 -31.20 27.14 -13.81
C GLU A 141 -31.32 28.44 -14.65
N VAL A 142 -30.66 28.43 -15.82
CA VAL A 142 -30.68 29.59 -16.75
C VAL A 142 -32.09 29.76 -17.31
N ARG A 143 -32.73 28.68 -17.69
CA ARG A 143 -34.10 28.53 -18.16
C ARG A 143 -34.66 27.21 -17.67
N SER A 144 -35.95 27.02 -17.68
CA SER A 144 -36.60 25.74 -17.30
C SER A 144 -36.10 24.53 -18.12
N TRP A 145 -35.58 24.81 -19.32
CA TRP A 145 -35.03 23.80 -20.21
C TRP A 145 -33.47 23.74 -20.19
N LEU A 146 -32.76 24.67 -19.52
CA LEU A 146 -31.30 24.77 -19.52
C LEU A 146 -30.78 24.94 -18.08
N ASN A 147 -30.07 23.94 -17.58
CA ASN A 147 -29.28 24.01 -16.36
C ASN A 147 -27.80 24.03 -16.71
N VAL A 148 -27.01 24.83 -16.02
CA VAL A 148 -25.55 24.84 -16.09
C VAL A 148 -24.97 24.64 -14.70
N GLY A 149 -23.85 23.94 -14.60
CA GLY A 149 -23.19 23.76 -13.34
C GLY A 149 -21.67 23.62 -13.47
N MET A 150 -21.01 23.88 -12.37
CA MET A 150 -19.56 23.78 -12.25
C MET A 150 -19.19 23.22 -10.87
N ASN A 151 -18.25 22.29 -10.85
CA ASN A 151 -17.60 21.84 -9.63
C ASN A 151 -16.09 21.87 -9.84
N THR A 152 -15.38 22.60 -8.99
CA THR A 152 -13.93 22.75 -9.08
C THR A 152 -13.31 22.60 -7.70
N ASN A 153 -12.25 21.84 -7.62
CA ASN A 153 -11.39 21.71 -6.46
C ASN A 153 -9.99 22.23 -6.84
N LEU A 154 -9.45 23.07 -6.00
CA LEU A 154 -8.10 23.60 -6.06
C LEU A 154 -7.35 23.07 -4.87
N SER A 155 -6.13 22.60 -5.03
CA SER A 155 -5.32 22.18 -3.89
C SER A 155 -3.83 22.41 -4.15
N GLN A 156 -3.14 22.76 -3.08
CA GLN A 156 -1.69 22.73 -3.02
C GLN A 156 -1.27 21.90 -1.80
N SER A 157 -0.50 20.87 -2.01
CA SER A 157 0.08 20.06 -0.95
C SER A 157 1.60 20.17 -0.96
N ASN A 158 2.19 20.13 0.22
CA ASN A 158 3.63 20.03 0.46
C ASN A 158 3.86 18.88 1.43
N GLN A 159 4.48 17.82 0.96
CA GLN A 159 4.83 16.66 1.74
C GLN A 159 6.36 16.60 1.91
N ARG A 160 6.81 16.53 3.15
CA ARG A 160 8.18 16.15 3.49
C ARG A 160 8.18 14.65 3.77
N ILE A 161 9.01 13.92 3.04
CA ILE A 161 9.05 12.46 3.04
C ILE A 161 10.32 12.00 3.75
N THR A 162 10.18 11.16 4.77
CA THR A 162 11.27 10.37 5.33
C THR A 162 11.15 8.96 4.76
N LEU A 163 12.24 8.43 4.22
CA LEU A 163 12.28 7.05 3.75
C LEU A 163 12.13 6.12 4.95
N THR A 164 11.06 5.34 5.00
CA THR A 164 10.71 4.51 6.17
C THR A 164 10.78 3.02 5.90
N ASP A 165 10.61 2.60 4.64
CA ASP A 165 10.53 1.19 4.26
C ASP A 165 11.85 0.70 3.64
N GLY A 166 12.31 -0.46 4.06
CA GLY A 166 13.53 -1.10 3.59
C GLY A 166 14.71 -0.99 4.55
N SER A 167 15.71 -1.82 4.34
CA SER A 167 16.88 -1.95 5.20
C SER A 167 17.76 -0.68 5.32
N ASP A 168 17.72 0.18 4.28
CA ASP A 168 18.44 1.48 4.25
C ASP A 168 17.56 2.67 4.66
N ALA A 169 16.37 2.41 5.17
CA ALA A 169 15.43 3.41 5.63
C ALA A 169 15.59 3.71 7.12
N VAL A 170 15.03 4.84 7.57
CA VAL A 170 15.18 5.32 8.95
C VAL A 170 14.70 4.28 9.98
N ILE A 171 13.58 3.60 9.73
CA ILE A 171 13.06 2.57 10.64
C ILE A 171 13.98 1.35 10.63
N GLY A 172 14.30 0.80 9.46
CA GLY A 172 15.18 -0.36 9.33
C GLY A 172 16.53 -0.12 10.01
N ILE A 173 17.20 1.01 9.71
CA ILE A 173 18.48 1.36 10.34
C ILE A 173 18.32 1.51 11.86
N GLY A 174 17.21 2.10 12.34
CA GLY A 174 16.94 2.24 13.77
C GLY A 174 16.78 0.90 14.50
N LEU A 175 16.34 -0.16 13.80
CA LEU A 175 16.18 -1.49 14.40
C LEU A 175 17.51 -2.19 14.68
N TYR A 176 18.51 -1.99 13.83
CA TYR A 176 19.80 -2.69 13.95
C TYR A 176 20.98 -1.79 14.28
N ASN A 177 20.76 -0.50 14.52
CA ASN A 177 21.87 0.36 14.98
C ASN A 177 22.25 0.05 16.42
N SER A 178 23.57 0.02 16.71
CA SER A 178 24.09 -0.33 18.04
C SER A 178 23.61 0.66 19.11
N PRO A 179 23.12 0.19 20.27
CA PRO A 179 22.76 1.07 21.39
C PRO A 179 23.97 1.72 22.06
N ALA A 180 25.20 1.29 21.72
CA ALA A 180 26.42 1.91 22.18
C ALA A 180 26.72 3.21 21.43
N ALA A 181 26.22 3.41 20.23
CA ALA A 181 26.41 4.62 19.48
C ALA A 181 25.43 5.70 19.95
N PRO A 182 25.90 6.89 20.40
CA PRO A 182 25.01 7.99 20.73
C PRO A 182 24.44 8.62 19.45
N VAL A 183 23.32 9.32 19.57
CA VAL A 183 22.76 10.10 18.45
C VAL A 183 23.73 11.21 18.04
N ARG A 184 24.34 11.86 19.04
CA ARG A 184 25.33 12.91 18.85
C ARG A 184 26.53 12.65 19.77
N SER A 185 27.74 12.96 19.29
CA SER A 185 28.96 12.94 20.06
C SER A 185 29.02 14.13 21.03
N PHE A 186 30.04 14.16 21.89
CA PHE A 186 30.23 15.22 22.90
C PHE A 186 30.39 16.62 22.30
N ASP A 187 30.84 16.71 21.06
CA ASP A 187 30.98 17.96 20.29
C ASP A 187 29.65 18.47 19.71
N GLY A 188 28.55 17.67 19.87
CA GLY A 188 27.24 17.99 19.35
C GLY A 188 27.00 17.53 17.91
N GLU A 189 28.02 17.01 17.23
CA GLU A 189 27.91 16.46 15.89
C GLU A 189 27.19 15.10 15.88
N TYR A 190 26.63 14.72 14.73
CA TYR A 190 26.03 13.38 14.60
C TYR A 190 27.11 12.31 14.72
N ALA A 191 26.83 11.33 15.58
CA ALA A 191 27.73 10.21 15.76
C ALA A 191 27.42 9.08 14.77
N THR A 192 28.41 8.25 14.51
CA THR A 192 28.27 6.96 13.84
C THR A 192 28.85 5.86 14.71
N THR A 193 28.52 4.61 14.40
CA THR A 193 29.14 3.45 15.07
C THR A 193 30.65 3.41 14.89
N ALA A 194 31.20 3.97 13.81
CA ALA A 194 32.62 4.11 13.59
C ALA A 194 33.32 5.07 14.59
N SER A 195 32.55 5.85 15.36
CA SER A 195 33.07 6.73 16.42
C SER A 195 33.48 5.97 17.68
N ILE A 196 33.16 4.68 17.80
CA ILE A 196 33.48 3.87 18.96
C ILE A 196 34.76 3.12 18.69
N GLN A 197 35.86 3.55 19.34
CA GLN A 197 37.20 2.92 19.32
C GLN A 197 37.80 2.57 17.95
N GLY A 198 37.46 3.29 16.89
CA GLY A 198 37.99 3.05 15.54
C GLY A 198 37.55 1.76 14.87
N ASN A 199 36.65 0.98 15.49
CA ASN A 199 36.08 -0.21 14.91
C ASN A 199 34.83 0.14 14.12
N SER A 200 34.73 -0.36 12.89
CA SER A 200 33.53 -0.20 12.06
C SER A 200 32.46 -1.19 12.51
N PHE A 201 31.58 -0.80 13.43
CA PHE A 201 30.40 -1.55 13.83
C PHE A 201 29.41 -1.69 12.66
N GLY A 202 29.83 -2.34 11.57
CA GLY A 202 28.99 -2.49 10.38
C GLY A 202 28.60 -1.20 9.67
N ASN A 203 29.04 -0.04 10.17
CA ASN A 203 28.79 1.31 9.67
C ASN A 203 27.33 1.61 9.26
N PRO A 204 26.31 1.30 10.08
CA PRO A 204 24.99 1.78 9.80
C PRO A 204 25.00 3.32 9.87
N LYS A 205 24.29 3.94 8.92
CA LYS A 205 24.10 5.40 8.92
C LYS A 205 23.35 5.82 10.19
N ASN A 206 23.60 7.02 10.67
CA ASN A 206 22.80 7.56 11.78
C ASN A 206 21.37 7.86 11.30
N PRO A 207 20.31 7.17 11.81
CA PRO A 207 18.95 7.32 11.29
C PRO A 207 18.37 8.69 11.59
N VAL A 208 18.79 9.35 12.69
CA VAL A 208 18.35 10.70 13.03
C VAL A 208 18.96 11.71 12.06
N ALA A 209 20.26 11.58 11.74
CA ALA A 209 20.90 12.42 10.73
C ALA A 209 20.22 12.26 9.36
N LEU A 210 19.89 11.02 8.97
CA LEU A 210 19.14 10.77 7.73
C LEU A 210 17.80 11.49 7.72
N ALA A 211 17.02 11.39 8.80
CA ALA A 211 15.70 11.97 8.88
C ALA A 211 15.69 13.50 8.96
N GLU A 212 16.65 14.09 9.67
CA GLU A 212 16.72 15.53 9.89
C GLU A 212 17.38 16.28 8.72
N LEU A 213 18.48 15.75 8.17
CA LEU A 213 19.31 16.44 7.19
C LEU A 213 18.92 16.16 5.75
N ARG A 214 18.35 14.99 5.46
CA ARG A 214 17.83 14.68 4.13
C ARG A 214 16.49 15.41 3.92
N ASP A 215 16.40 16.26 2.91
CA ASP A 215 15.20 17.02 2.57
C ASP A 215 14.57 16.48 1.29
N VAL A 216 13.60 15.60 1.46
CA VAL A 216 12.81 15.07 0.34
C VAL A 216 11.41 15.69 0.39
N ARG A 217 11.06 16.45 -0.63
CA ARG A 217 9.77 17.15 -0.73
C ARG A 217 9.04 16.81 -2.01
N ASN A 218 7.74 16.60 -1.86
CA ASN A 218 6.79 16.52 -2.96
C ASN A 218 5.81 17.68 -2.81
N VAL A 219 5.89 18.64 -3.73
CA VAL A 219 4.95 19.76 -3.81
C VAL A 219 4.06 19.53 -5.02
N GLN A 220 2.75 19.44 -4.78
CA GLN A 220 1.77 19.23 -5.82
C GLN A 220 0.72 20.33 -5.81
N SER A 221 0.52 20.98 -6.96
CA SER A 221 -0.57 21.94 -7.19
C SER A 221 -1.55 21.33 -8.18
N LYS A 222 -2.83 21.25 -7.80
CA LYS A 222 -3.84 20.53 -8.57
C LYS A 222 -5.12 21.35 -8.72
N VAL A 223 -5.66 21.37 -9.94
CA VAL A 223 -6.96 21.91 -10.29
C VAL A 223 -7.77 20.80 -10.93
N LEU A 224 -8.81 20.34 -10.25
CA LEU A 224 -9.68 19.24 -10.69
C LEU A 224 -11.12 19.69 -10.70
N GLY A 225 -11.84 19.45 -11.80
CA GLY A 225 -13.24 19.79 -11.81
C GLY A 225 -13.98 19.42 -13.07
N ASN A 226 -15.23 19.88 -13.11
CA ASN A 226 -16.07 19.76 -14.29
C ASN A 226 -16.99 20.97 -14.47
N VAL A 227 -17.34 21.23 -15.72
CA VAL A 227 -18.39 22.15 -16.13
C VAL A 227 -19.40 21.37 -16.97
N TYR A 228 -20.69 21.57 -16.74
CA TYR A 228 -21.72 20.84 -17.48
C TYR A 228 -22.92 21.70 -17.80
N GLY A 229 -23.63 21.28 -18.85
CA GLY A 229 -24.91 21.85 -19.26
C GLY A 229 -25.94 20.75 -19.53
N ASP A 230 -27.12 20.87 -18.93
CA ASP A 230 -28.25 19.97 -19.13
C ASP A 230 -29.32 20.72 -19.95
N ILE A 231 -29.61 20.21 -21.15
CA ILE A 231 -30.65 20.68 -22.04
C ILE A 231 -31.86 19.72 -21.98
N LYS A 232 -32.97 20.16 -21.42
CA LYS A 232 -34.21 19.38 -21.29
C LYS A 232 -35.17 19.73 -22.43
N PHE A 233 -35.67 18.72 -23.12
CA PHE A 233 -36.60 18.92 -24.24
C PHE A 233 -37.59 17.73 -24.33
N LEU A 234 -38.71 17.94 -25.01
CA LEU A 234 -39.78 16.94 -25.19
C LEU A 234 -40.24 16.26 -23.87
N LYS A 235 -40.14 16.98 -22.74
CA LYS A 235 -40.55 16.54 -21.38
C LYS A 235 -39.78 15.34 -20.81
N HIS A 236 -39.24 14.46 -21.66
CA HIS A 236 -38.62 13.17 -21.27
C HIS A 236 -37.16 13.03 -21.62
N PHE A 237 -36.61 13.98 -22.37
CA PHE A 237 -35.25 13.95 -22.84
C PHE A 237 -34.38 14.97 -22.13
N THR A 238 -33.19 14.56 -21.74
CA THR A 238 -32.14 15.43 -21.22
C THR A 238 -30.84 15.14 -21.96
N LEU A 239 -30.32 16.15 -22.67
CA LEU A 239 -28.98 16.11 -23.27
C LEU A 239 -28.01 16.77 -22.29
N ARG A 240 -27.04 16.01 -21.81
CA ARG A 240 -25.97 16.54 -20.99
C ARG A 240 -24.67 16.59 -21.76
N ASN A 241 -24.01 17.75 -21.70
CA ASN A 241 -22.64 17.94 -22.11
C ASN A 241 -21.80 18.26 -20.88
N GLU A 242 -20.70 17.56 -20.70
CA GLU A 242 -19.85 17.69 -19.52
C GLU A 242 -18.38 17.71 -19.96
N PHE A 243 -17.64 18.74 -19.54
CA PHE A 243 -16.21 18.87 -19.71
C PHE A 243 -15.54 18.69 -18.36
N ASN A 244 -14.74 17.64 -18.21
CA ASN A 244 -13.95 17.35 -17.03
C ASN A 244 -12.49 17.72 -17.31
N TYR A 245 -11.80 18.22 -16.28
CA TYR A 245 -10.40 18.61 -16.37
C TYR A 245 -9.66 18.28 -15.07
N ASP A 246 -8.40 17.88 -15.21
CA ASP A 246 -7.45 17.69 -14.12
C ASP A 246 -6.09 18.23 -14.57
N PHE A 247 -5.68 19.33 -13.97
CA PHE A 247 -4.40 19.97 -14.19
C PHE A 247 -3.54 19.77 -12.94
N ASN A 248 -2.36 19.21 -13.11
CA ASN A 248 -1.46 18.85 -12.03
C ASN A 248 -0.04 19.33 -12.33
N VAL A 249 0.53 20.10 -11.40
CA VAL A 249 1.94 20.49 -11.41
C VAL A 249 2.62 19.84 -10.24
N THR A 250 3.63 19.01 -10.51
CA THR A 250 4.43 18.32 -9.51
C THR A 250 5.85 18.93 -9.46
N GLN A 251 6.34 19.18 -8.26
CA GLN A 251 7.68 19.65 -8.01
C GLN A 251 8.28 18.81 -6.90
N ASN A 252 9.11 17.86 -7.26
CA ASN A 252 9.80 16.99 -6.30
C ASN A 252 11.25 17.46 -6.15
N LYS A 253 11.73 17.43 -4.92
CA LYS A 253 13.12 17.68 -4.57
C LYS A 253 13.58 16.59 -3.62
N ALA A 254 14.75 16.00 -3.88
CA ALA A 254 15.45 15.16 -2.93
C ALA A 254 16.89 15.66 -2.78
N PHE A 255 17.15 16.26 -1.64
CA PHE A 255 18.49 16.74 -1.28
C PHE A 255 19.04 15.90 -0.13
N GLN A 256 20.27 15.48 -0.26
CA GLN A 256 21.07 14.84 0.78
C GLN A 256 22.41 15.56 0.85
N PRO A 257 22.81 16.12 2.02
CA PRO A 257 24.13 16.74 2.20
C PRO A 257 25.24 15.67 2.36
N LEU A 258 26.46 16.03 2.06
CA LEU A 258 27.65 15.35 2.59
C LEU A 258 27.83 15.81 4.03
N VAL A 259 27.83 14.87 4.97
CA VAL A 259 28.05 15.16 6.38
C VAL A 259 29.24 14.35 6.87
N ARG A 260 30.21 15.05 7.46
CA ARG A 260 31.36 14.47 8.14
C ARG A 260 31.39 15.00 9.56
N ASN A 261 31.78 14.17 10.50
CA ASN A 261 32.17 14.64 11.81
C ASN A 261 33.52 15.37 11.67
N GLU A 262 33.57 16.66 12.02
CA GLU A 262 34.73 17.51 11.77
C GLU A 262 35.99 17.09 12.59
N GLN A 263 35.79 16.52 13.78
CA GLN A 263 36.88 16.10 14.66
C GLN A 263 37.48 14.74 14.26
N THR A 264 36.61 13.79 13.88
CA THR A 264 37.02 12.42 13.55
C THR A 264 37.23 12.20 12.06
N GLY A 265 36.77 13.11 11.20
CA GLY A 265 36.76 12.96 9.74
C GLY A 265 35.78 11.87 9.23
N ILE A 266 35.04 11.22 10.12
CA ILE A 266 34.14 10.11 9.79
C ILE A 266 32.93 10.62 9.00
N VAL A 267 32.62 9.94 7.90
CA VAL A 267 31.47 10.26 7.03
C VAL A 267 30.18 9.72 7.62
N VAL A 268 29.28 10.62 7.96
CA VAL A 268 27.92 10.29 8.48
C VAL A 268 26.92 10.07 7.34
N LEU A 269 26.93 10.95 6.33
CA LEU A 269 26.11 10.86 5.13
C LEU A 269 26.94 11.13 3.88
N SER A 270 26.82 10.31 2.85
CA SER A 270 27.47 10.51 1.53
C SER A 270 26.75 9.69 0.44
N PRO A 271 26.97 10.06 -0.85
CA PRO A 271 27.48 11.35 -1.31
C PRO A 271 26.48 12.48 -1.10
N SER A 272 26.91 13.74 -1.18
CA SER A 272 25.95 14.84 -1.34
C SER A 272 25.23 14.66 -2.70
N ARG A 273 23.91 14.83 -2.70
CA ARG A 273 23.09 14.57 -3.89
C ARG A 273 21.89 15.51 -3.94
N LEU A 274 21.62 16.05 -5.12
CA LEU A 274 20.38 16.77 -5.40
C LEU A 274 19.68 16.12 -6.59
N ILE A 275 18.39 15.84 -6.42
CA ILE A 275 17.47 15.44 -7.48
C ILE A 275 16.34 16.46 -7.52
N GLU A 276 16.06 17.00 -8.68
CA GLU A 276 14.90 17.84 -8.93
C GLU A 276 14.04 17.22 -10.03
N GLU A 277 12.74 17.17 -9.78
CA GLU A 277 11.75 16.73 -10.75
C GLU A 277 10.70 17.82 -10.96
N ARG A 278 10.34 18.06 -12.22
CA ARG A 278 9.24 18.92 -12.64
C ARG A 278 8.31 18.10 -13.53
N GLY A 279 7.06 17.99 -13.10
CA GLY A 279 6.02 17.28 -13.82
C GLY A 279 4.83 18.18 -14.13
N LEU A 280 4.32 18.08 -15.36
CA LEU A 280 3.11 18.76 -15.80
C LEU A 280 2.13 17.73 -16.35
N GLY A 281 1.03 17.52 -15.62
CA GLY A 281 -0.07 16.66 -16.03
C GLY A 281 -1.28 17.46 -16.48
N LEU A 282 -1.80 17.11 -17.65
CA LEU A 282 -3.05 17.65 -18.18
C LEU A 282 -3.95 16.48 -18.60
N TYR A 283 -5.09 16.36 -17.95
CA TYR A 283 -6.15 15.45 -18.36
C TYR A 283 -7.41 16.22 -18.65
N TRP A 284 -8.09 15.85 -19.75
CA TRP A 284 -9.43 16.30 -20.03
C TRP A 284 -10.33 15.16 -20.52
N ALA A 285 -11.64 15.29 -20.26
CA ALA A 285 -12.64 14.40 -20.82
C ALA A 285 -13.90 15.19 -21.17
N PHE A 286 -14.36 15.01 -22.41
CA PHE A 286 -15.62 15.56 -22.88
C PHE A 286 -16.64 14.44 -23.05
N LYS A 287 -17.79 14.57 -22.34
CA LYS A 287 -18.89 13.61 -22.36
C LYS A 287 -20.13 14.26 -22.91
N THR A 288 -20.77 13.59 -23.85
CA THR A 288 -22.10 13.95 -24.32
C THR A 288 -23.00 12.77 -24.21
N TYR A 289 -24.15 12.91 -23.53
CA TYR A 289 -25.09 11.82 -23.45
C TYR A 289 -26.54 12.31 -23.39
N LEU A 290 -27.38 11.56 -24.09
CA LEU A 290 -28.81 11.75 -24.15
C LEU A 290 -29.50 10.74 -23.23
N THR A 291 -30.29 11.23 -22.28
CA THR A 291 -31.10 10.42 -21.38
C THR A 291 -32.57 10.59 -21.73
N PHE A 292 -33.29 9.47 -21.84
CA PHE A 292 -34.72 9.40 -21.92
C PHE A 292 -35.28 8.82 -20.62
N GLU A 293 -36.26 9.46 -19.99
CA GLU A 293 -36.88 8.94 -18.77
C GLU A 293 -38.39 9.13 -18.83
N LYS A 294 -39.14 8.01 -18.60
CA LYS A 294 -40.60 8.03 -18.62
C LYS A 294 -41.22 6.99 -17.72
N SER A 295 -42.18 7.40 -16.91
CA SER A 295 -43.10 6.51 -16.20
C SER A 295 -44.39 6.39 -16.97
N MET A 296 -44.87 5.14 -17.21
CA MET A 296 -46.07 4.81 -17.96
C MET A 296 -46.87 3.78 -17.15
N GLY A 297 -47.74 4.26 -16.26
CA GLY A 297 -48.48 3.38 -15.34
C GLY A 297 -47.52 2.61 -14.43
N LYS A 298 -47.51 1.28 -14.60
CA LYS A 298 -46.63 0.37 -13.83
C LYS A 298 -45.22 0.24 -14.40
N HIS A 299 -44.98 0.84 -15.56
CA HIS A 299 -43.67 0.75 -16.25
C HIS A 299 -42.87 2.01 -16.03
N TRP A 300 -41.58 1.87 -15.68
CA TRP A 300 -40.61 2.93 -15.66
C TRP A 300 -39.44 2.54 -16.58
N VAL A 301 -39.05 3.46 -17.44
CA VAL A 301 -37.94 3.30 -18.38
C VAL A 301 -36.99 4.48 -18.24
N ASN A 302 -35.69 4.17 -18.13
CA ASN A 302 -34.63 5.14 -18.26
C ASN A 302 -33.59 4.58 -19.25
N ALA A 303 -33.45 5.24 -20.39
CA ALA A 303 -32.50 4.86 -21.44
C ALA A 303 -31.48 5.99 -21.62
N LEU A 304 -30.24 5.61 -21.82
CA LEU A 304 -29.13 6.53 -22.02
C LEU A 304 -28.25 6.04 -23.16
N ILE A 305 -27.84 6.96 -24.03
CA ILE A 305 -26.80 6.76 -25.06
C ILE A 305 -25.81 7.91 -24.98
N GLY A 306 -24.53 7.62 -25.12
CA GLY A 306 -23.51 8.66 -25.00
C GLY A 306 -22.19 8.33 -25.66
N HIS A 307 -21.39 9.39 -25.77
CA HIS A 307 -20.01 9.41 -26.27
C HIS A 307 -19.12 10.12 -25.27
N GLU A 308 -17.91 9.66 -25.14
CA GLU A 308 -16.86 10.26 -24.30
C GLU A 308 -15.53 10.21 -25.05
N ALA A 309 -14.85 11.35 -25.11
CA ALA A 309 -13.46 11.45 -25.56
C ALA A 309 -12.62 12.00 -24.40
N GLN A 310 -11.46 11.39 -24.18
CA GLN A 310 -10.56 11.77 -23.10
C GLN A 310 -9.11 11.65 -23.52
N GLU A 311 -8.28 12.51 -22.95
CA GLU A 311 -6.84 12.54 -23.17
C GLU A 311 -6.12 12.93 -21.91
N SER A 312 -4.96 12.29 -21.69
CA SER A 312 -4.02 12.63 -20.65
C SER A 312 -2.64 12.80 -21.23
N ASN A 313 -2.00 13.92 -20.89
CA ASN A 313 -0.60 14.19 -21.23
C ASN A 313 0.16 14.48 -19.93
N TYR A 314 1.26 13.75 -19.70
CA TYR A 314 2.14 14.01 -18.59
C TYR A 314 3.55 14.22 -19.11
N ASP A 315 4.08 15.42 -18.89
CA ASP A 315 5.44 15.81 -19.24
C ASP A 315 6.28 15.84 -17.97
N GLN A 316 7.43 15.16 -17.97
CA GLN A 316 8.30 15.05 -16.81
C GLN A 316 9.74 15.39 -17.20
N LEU A 317 10.41 16.14 -16.32
CA LEU A 317 11.85 16.37 -16.36
C LEU A 317 12.43 16.03 -14.98
N ILE A 318 13.42 15.14 -14.96
CA ILE A 318 14.18 14.80 -13.76
C ILE A 318 15.65 15.14 -14.03
N ALA A 319 16.26 15.90 -13.14
CA ALA A 319 17.68 16.21 -13.18
C ALA A 319 18.32 15.87 -11.84
N SER A 320 19.51 15.29 -11.87
CA SER A 320 20.26 14.99 -10.65
C SER A 320 21.76 15.21 -10.82
N ARG A 321 22.41 15.58 -9.70
CA ARG A 321 23.88 15.63 -9.56
C ARG A 321 24.30 15.18 -8.17
N GLN A 322 25.54 14.73 -8.06
CA GLN A 322 26.18 14.34 -6.81
C GLN A 322 27.43 15.18 -6.58
N ASN A 323 28.06 15.01 -5.42
CA ASN A 323 29.27 15.69 -5.01
C ASN A 323 29.12 17.23 -5.08
N LEU A 324 28.07 17.72 -4.40
CA LEU A 324 27.75 19.15 -4.37
C LEU A 324 28.77 19.92 -3.56
N VAL A 325 29.35 20.96 -4.15
CA VAL A 325 30.30 21.84 -3.48
C VAL A 325 29.62 22.54 -2.30
N LEU A 326 30.24 22.48 -1.11
CA LEU A 326 29.75 23.08 0.14
C LEU A 326 28.28 22.72 0.47
N ASN A 327 27.81 21.58 0.01
CA ASN A 327 26.39 21.19 0.18
C ASN A 327 25.36 22.22 -0.33
N LEU A 328 25.72 23.01 -1.35
CA LEU A 328 24.81 23.98 -1.94
C LEU A 328 23.66 23.23 -2.67
N GLU A 329 22.43 23.58 -2.33
CA GLU A 329 21.22 23.02 -2.97
C GLU A 329 21.01 23.56 -4.38
N SER A 330 21.96 23.33 -5.26
CA SER A 330 21.93 23.73 -6.65
C SER A 330 22.54 22.65 -7.54
N LEU A 331 21.84 22.32 -8.64
CA LEU A 331 22.37 21.39 -9.63
C LEU A 331 23.70 21.89 -10.21
N ASN A 332 23.90 23.21 -10.31
CA ASN A 332 25.14 23.79 -10.79
C ASN A 332 26.33 23.57 -9.85
N ALA A 333 26.08 23.31 -8.56
CA ALA A 333 27.14 23.03 -7.58
C ALA A 333 27.62 21.57 -7.61
N GLY A 334 26.97 20.67 -8.37
CA GLY A 334 27.36 19.27 -8.45
C GLY A 334 28.48 19.02 -9.45
N GLU A 335 29.22 17.93 -9.19
CA GLU A 335 30.24 17.43 -10.12
C GLU A 335 29.61 17.02 -11.46
N GLY A 336 30.27 17.37 -12.57
CA GLY A 336 29.86 17.00 -13.92
C GLY A 336 30.21 15.53 -14.28
N GLY A 337 30.04 15.20 -15.55
CA GLY A 337 30.43 13.88 -16.07
C GLY A 337 29.51 12.77 -15.58
N THR A 338 30.07 11.74 -14.94
CA THR A 338 29.34 10.51 -14.54
C THR A 338 28.26 10.72 -13.48
N THR A 339 28.32 11.82 -12.72
CA THR A 339 27.31 12.10 -11.68
C THR A 339 26.07 12.83 -12.17
N GLN A 340 26.14 13.38 -13.41
CA GLN A 340 25.04 14.09 -14.01
C GLN A 340 24.04 13.12 -14.64
N SER A 341 22.76 13.24 -14.31
CA SER A 341 21.67 12.55 -14.97
C SER A 341 20.55 13.54 -15.28
N ILE A 342 20.10 13.51 -16.52
CA ILE A 342 18.93 14.26 -16.99
C ILE A 342 18.04 13.29 -17.73
N THR A 343 16.79 13.16 -17.29
CA THR A 343 15.78 12.32 -17.94
C THR A 343 14.54 13.15 -18.20
N ALA A 344 14.05 13.11 -19.42
CA ALA A 344 12.79 13.75 -19.80
C ALA A 344 11.87 12.70 -20.42
N GLY A 345 10.60 12.76 -20.10
CA GLY A 345 9.57 11.86 -20.62
C GLY A 345 8.27 12.57 -20.95
N LYS A 346 7.62 12.11 -22.01
CA LYS A 346 6.25 12.50 -22.35
C LYS A 346 5.39 11.25 -22.40
N TYR A 347 4.26 11.28 -21.70
CA TYR A 347 3.39 10.12 -21.52
C TYR A 347 1.97 10.45 -22.01
N PRO A 348 1.74 10.52 -23.35
CA PRO A 348 0.43 10.76 -23.90
C PRO A 348 -0.43 9.50 -23.83
N TRP A 349 -1.70 9.66 -23.49
CA TRP A 349 -2.70 8.62 -23.50
C TRP A 349 -4.05 9.21 -23.89
N ALA A 350 -4.82 8.48 -24.72
CA ALA A 350 -6.14 8.89 -25.14
C ALA A 350 -7.11 7.70 -25.19
N MET A 351 -8.39 7.98 -24.94
CA MET A 351 -9.45 6.98 -25.06
C MET A 351 -10.73 7.63 -25.62
N GLU A 352 -11.39 6.90 -26.49
CA GLU A 352 -12.70 7.24 -27.04
C GLU A 352 -13.70 6.13 -26.72
N SER A 353 -14.90 6.50 -26.30
CA SER A 353 -15.89 5.54 -25.81
C SER A 353 -17.30 5.87 -26.30
N TYR A 354 -18.03 4.84 -26.67
CA TYR A 354 -19.45 4.88 -27.00
C TYR A 354 -20.18 3.96 -26.03
N PHE A 355 -21.26 4.42 -25.42
CA PHE A 355 -21.97 3.65 -24.41
C PHE A 355 -23.47 3.83 -24.48
N GLY A 356 -24.19 2.77 -24.13
CA GLY A 356 -25.62 2.77 -23.97
C GLY A 356 -26.05 2.00 -22.74
N ARG A 357 -27.14 2.41 -22.11
CA ARG A 357 -27.77 1.71 -20.98
C ARG A 357 -29.28 1.87 -21.03
N VAL A 358 -29.96 0.79 -20.68
CA VAL A 358 -31.40 0.79 -20.43
C VAL A 358 -31.68 0.25 -19.05
N ASN A 359 -32.41 0.99 -18.24
CA ASN A 359 -32.99 0.52 -16.99
C ASN A 359 -34.50 0.45 -17.18
N TYR A 360 -35.10 -0.65 -16.76
CA TYR A 360 -36.51 -0.87 -16.80
C TYR A 360 -37.01 -1.39 -15.46
N ALA A 361 -38.11 -0.85 -14.97
CA ALA A 361 -38.79 -1.40 -13.80
C ALA A 361 -40.28 -1.58 -14.09
N TYR A 362 -40.80 -2.69 -13.59
CA TYR A 362 -42.22 -3.00 -13.70
C TYR A 362 -42.85 -3.17 -12.32
N ASN A 363 -43.76 -2.26 -12.00
CA ASN A 363 -44.58 -2.29 -10.77
C ASN A 363 -43.74 -2.44 -9.48
N ASP A 364 -42.51 -1.90 -9.44
CA ASP A 364 -41.55 -2.07 -8.35
C ASP A 364 -41.20 -3.52 -7.97
N LYS A 365 -41.65 -4.49 -8.83
CA LYS A 365 -41.41 -5.93 -8.64
C LYS A 365 -40.17 -6.40 -9.39
N TYR A 366 -40.12 -6.10 -10.67
CA TYR A 366 -39.05 -6.54 -11.55
C TYR A 366 -38.22 -5.34 -12.01
N SER A 367 -36.92 -5.45 -11.91
CA SER A 367 -35.99 -4.48 -12.45
C SER A 367 -34.99 -5.13 -13.38
N LEU A 368 -34.73 -4.50 -14.52
CA LEU A 368 -33.72 -4.90 -15.50
C LEU A 368 -32.79 -3.72 -15.75
N SER A 369 -31.50 -3.97 -15.75
CA SER A 369 -30.51 -3.03 -16.26
C SER A 369 -29.65 -3.75 -17.29
N ALA A 370 -29.52 -3.17 -18.48
CA ALA A 370 -28.63 -3.66 -19.52
C ALA A 370 -27.78 -2.51 -20.04
N SER A 371 -26.50 -2.74 -20.25
CA SER A 371 -25.59 -1.75 -20.80
C SER A 371 -24.55 -2.39 -21.70
N ILE A 372 -24.11 -1.60 -22.68
CA ILE A 372 -22.96 -1.94 -23.52
C ILE A 372 -22.07 -0.72 -23.62
N ARG A 373 -20.75 -0.94 -23.55
CA ARG A 373 -19.73 0.09 -23.78
C ARG A 373 -18.68 -0.43 -24.75
N ARG A 374 -18.31 0.41 -25.71
CA ARG A 374 -17.19 0.20 -26.63
C ARG A 374 -16.13 1.24 -26.31
N ASP A 375 -14.95 0.80 -25.90
CA ASP A 375 -13.82 1.66 -25.55
C ASP A 375 -12.68 1.44 -26.53
N GLY A 376 -12.07 2.52 -27.05
CA GLY A 376 -10.88 2.50 -27.87
C GLY A 376 -9.74 3.23 -27.18
N SER A 377 -8.60 2.53 -26.91
CA SER A 377 -7.45 3.08 -26.20
C SER A 377 -6.23 3.24 -27.13
N SER A 378 -5.48 4.33 -26.91
CA SER A 378 -4.18 4.54 -27.57
C SER A 378 -3.11 3.55 -27.10
N SER A 379 -3.33 2.81 -26.01
CA SER A 379 -2.41 1.80 -25.50
C SER A 379 -2.29 0.58 -26.40
N PHE A 380 -3.21 0.38 -27.34
CA PHE A 380 -3.26 -0.79 -28.23
C PHE A 380 -3.09 -0.43 -29.70
N GLY A 381 -2.51 -1.37 -30.45
CA GLY A 381 -2.31 -1.28 -31.90
C GLY A 381 -3.64 -1.21 -32.65
N LYS A 382 -3.55 -0.95 -33.96
CA LYS A 382 -4.71 -0.69 -34.84
C LYS A 382 -5.75 -1.80 -34.81
N ASN A 383 -5.33 -3.06 -34.75
CA ASN A 383 -6.23 -4.23 -34.83
C ASN A 383 -7.03 -4.46 -33.55
N ASN A 384 -6.49 -4.13 -32.37
CA ASN A 384 -7.05 -4.43 -31.06
C ASN A 384 -7.39 -3.16 -30.25
N LYS A 385 -7.50 -2.01 -30.94
CA LYS A 385 -7.76 -0.72 -30.29
C LYS A 385 -9.06 -0.71 -29.50
N TYR A 386 -10.12 -1.37 -29.97
CA TYR A 386 -11.46 -1.32 -29.41
C TYR A 386 -11.83 -2.61 -28.67
N GLY A 387 -12.28 -2.45 -27.41
CA GLY A 387 -12.91 -3.48 -26.60
C GLY A 387 -14.43 -3.27 -26.43
N TYR A 388 -15.19 -4.35 -26.23
CA TYR A 388 -16.64 -4.31 -25.99
C TYR A 388 -16.96 -4.91 -24.64
N PHE A 389 -17.72 -4.17 -23.85
CA PHE A 389 -17.98 -4.48 -22.43
C PHE A 389 -19.48 -4.47 -22.16
N PRO A 390 -20.20 -5.58 -22.40
CA PRO A 390 -21.60 -5.73 -22.05
C PRO A 390 -21.79 -6.00 -20.56
N ALA A 391 -22.92 -5.54 -19.99
CA ALA A 391 -23.36 -5.91 -18.66
C ALA A 391 -24.88 -5.95 -18.56
N ALA A 392 -25.40 -6.89 -17.79
CA ALA A 392 -26.83 -7.02 -17.51
C ALA A 392 -27.07 -7.41 -16.05
N SER A 393 -28.16 -6.90 -15.48
CA SER A 393 -28.63 -7.34 -14.17
C SER A 393 -30.15 -7.36 -14.10
N VAL A 394 -30.67 -8.30 -13.33
CA VAL A 394 -32.09 -8.42 -13.04
C VAL A 394 -32.30 -8.40 -11.53
N GLY A 395 -33.39 -7.80 -11.10
CA GLY A 395 -33.80 -7.77 -9.71
C GLY A 395 -35.28 -8.16 -9.60
N TRP A 396 -35.60 -9.04 -8.67
CA TRP A 396 -36.93 -9.44 -8.33
C TRP A 396 -37.27 -9.12 -6.89
N THR A 397 -38.17 -8.17 -6.67
CA THR A 397 -38.66 -7.80 -5.34
C THR A 397 -39.78 -8.76 -4.98
N ILE A 398 -39.44 -9.89 -4.37
CA ILE A 398 -40.34 -10.98 -4.01
C ILE A 398 -41.45 -10.50 -3.08
N SER A 399 -41.07 -9.59 -2.15
CA SER A 399 -42.05 -9.02 -1.20
C SER A 399 -43.18 -8.20 -1.83
N ASN A 400 -43.03 -7.78 -3.10
CA ASN A 400 -44.08 -7.04 -3.80
C ASN A 400 -45.04 -7.98 -4.59
N GLU A 401 -44.85 -9.31 -4.48
CA GLU A 401 -45.70 -10.28 -5.16
C GLU A 401 -47.02 -10.54 -4.38
N PRO A 402 -48.16 -10.82 -5.06
CA PRO A 402 -49.44 -11.09 -4.40
C PRO A 402 -49.44 -12.30 -3.48
N PHE A 403 -48.56 -13.27 -3.72
CA PHE A 403 -48.42 -14.46 -2.90
C PHE A 403 -47.57 -14.23 -1.63
N PHE A 404 -46.86 -13.13 -1.58
CA PHE A 404 -46.01 -12.82 -0.41
C PHE A 404 -46.85 -12.17 0.67
N ASN A 405 -47.05 -12.88 1.74
CA ASN A 405 -47.67 -12.33 2.93
C ASN A 405 -46.59 -11.71 3.83
N GLU A 406 -46.62 -10.39 3.97
CA GLU A 406 -45.76 -9.70 4.92
C GLU A 406 -45.96 -10.28 6.32
N SER A 407 -44.93 -10.84 6.90
CA SER A 407 -44.91 -11.40 8.23
C SER A 407 -44.05 -10.56 9.17
N LYS A 408 -44.27 -10.71 10.48
CA LYS A 408 -43.39 -10.11 11.46
C LYS A 408 -41.93 -10.58 11.30
N MET A 409 -41.72 -11.71 10.62
CA MET A 409 -40.40 -12.29 10.39
C MET A 409 -39.72 -11.70 9.15
N ILE A 410 -40.42 -11.58 8.01
CA ILE A 410 -39.85 -11.05 6.76
C ILE A 410 -40.76 -9.95 6.25
N SER A 411 -40.27 -8.72 6.17
CA SER A 411 -41.04 -7.56 5.64
C SER A 411 -40.59 -7.14 4.24
N TYR A 412 -39.39 -7.54 3.82
CA TYR A 412 -38.85 -7.25 2.49
C TYR A 412 -37.92 -8.39 2.04
N ALA A 413 -38.03 -8.78 0.77
CA ALA A 413 -37.10 -9.73 0.15
C ALA A 413 -36.90 -9.35 -1.32
N LYS A 414 -35.61 -9.27 -1.75
CA LYS A 414 -35.23 -9.00 -3.14
C LYS A 414 -34.08 -9.89 -3.56
N LEU A 415 -34.28 -10.59 -4.69
CA LEU A 415 -33.22 -11.34 -5.37
C LEU A 415 -32.59 -10.48 -6.46
N ARG A 416 -31.24 -10.51 -6.56
CA ARG A 416 -30.45 -9.81 -7.57
C ARG A 416 -29.54 -10.80 -8.28
N LEU A 417 -29.50 -10.73 -9.61
CA LEU A 417 -28.57 -11.48 -10.44
C LEU A 417 -27.89 -10.50 -11.40
N GLY A 418 -26.61 -10.63 -11.58
CA GLY A 418 -25.84 -9.75 -12.45
C GLY A 418 -24.68 -10.45 -13.13
N VAL A 419 -24.42 -10.05 -14.37
CA VAL A 419 -23.21 -10.41 -15.11
C VAL A 419 -22.71 -9.18 -15.85
N GLY A 420 -21.42 -8.95 -15.85
CA GLY A 420 -20.84 -7.82 -16.57
C GLY A 420 -19.38 -8.04 -16.91
N SER A 421 -19.00 -7.53 -18.07
CA SER A 421 -17.62 -7.46 -18.49
C SER A 421 -17.11 -6.02 -18.38
N VAL A 422 -15.89 -5.84 -17.91
CA VAL A 422 -15.16 -4.58 -17.93
C VAL A 422 -13.76 -4.82 -18.49
N GLY A 423 -13.21 -3.83 -19.18
CA GLY A 423 -11.84 -3.90 -19.72
C GLY A 423 -10.82 -3.32 -18.76
N ASN A 424 -9.55 -3.63 -19.01
CA ASN A 424 -8.43 -2.92 -18.44
C ASN A 424 -7.44 -2.62 -19.58
N SER A 425 -7.07 -1.33 -19.73
CA SER A 425 -6.06 -0.88 -20.70
C SER A 425 -4.78 -0.40 -20.02
N SER A 426 -4.66 -0.60 -18.70
CA SER A 426 -3.48 -0.20 -17.95
C SER A 426 -2.32 -1.11 -18.31
N THR A 427 -1.31 -0.55 -18.94
CA THR A 427 -0.07 -1.23 -19.30
C THR A 427 1.07 -0.63 -18.49
N SER A 428 2.05 -1.41 -18.12
CA SER A 428 3.23 -0.94 -17.36
C SER A 428 4.20 -0.10 -18.21
N GLY A 429 3.81 0.31 -19.42
CA GLY A 429 4.60 1.15 -20.32
C GLY A 429 3.76 1.73 -21.44
N ASN A 430 4.26 2.79 -22.06
CA ASN A 430 3.60 3.41 -23.21
C ASN A 430 3.97 2.70 -24.51
N ASN A 431 2.99 2.60 -25.43
CA ASN A 431 3.20 2.08 -26.78
C ASN A 431 3.85 0.68 -26.83
N LEU A 432 3.49 -0.23 -25.92
CA LEU A 432 4.05 -1.60 -25.84
C LEU A 432 3.74 -2.45 -27.08
N TYR A 433 2.81 -2.00 -27.93
CA TYR A 433 2.54 -2.62 -29.22
C TYR A 433 3.61 -2.28 -30.26
N ASN A 434 4.46 -1.26 -30.03
CA ASN A 434 5.61 -0.89 -30.85
C ASN A 434 6.91 -1.26 -30.13
N THR A 435 7.96 -1.46 -30.93
CA THR A 435 9.33 -1.54 -30.41
C THR A 435 9.81 -0.13 -30.07
N ASN A 436 10.14 0.11 -28.82
CA ASN A 436 10.72 1.38 -28.38
C ASN A 436 12.24 1.35 -28.54
N ILE A 437 12.83 2.48 -28.90
CA ILE A 437 14.27 2.63 -29.09
C ILE A 437 14.85 3.41 -27.92
N ARG A 438 15.85 2.85 -27.27
CA ARG A 438 16.67 3.52 -26.24
C ARG A 438 17.92 4.09 -26.92
N LEU A 439 18.16 5.39 -26.71
CA LEU A 439 19.31 6.07 -27.26
C LEU A 439 20.51 5.97 -26.30
N PHE A 440 21.67 5.72 -26.85
CA PHE A 440 22.96 5.79 -26.18
C PHE A 440 23.87 6.79 -26.83
N SER A 441 24.67 7.47 -26.05
CA SER A 441 25.84 8.20 -26.53
C SER A 441 27.04 7.27 -26.45
N THR A 442 27.51 6.78 -27.61
CA THR A 442 28.69 5.92 -27.67
C THR A 442 29.84 6.74 -28.23
N ALA A 443 30.77 7.19 -27.41
CA ALA A 443 32.03 7.70 -27.91
C ALA A 443 32.89 6.54 -28.45
N PRO A 444 33.52 6.67 -29.61
CA PRO A 444 33.66 7.83 -30.48
C PRO A 444 32.61 7.92 -31.62
N PHE A 445 31.62 7.02 -31.70
CA PHE A 445 30.75 6.85 -32.84
C PHE A 445 29.49 7.73 -32.83
N GLY A 446 29.27 8.54 -31.82
CA GLY A 446 28.10 9.41 -31.65
C GLY A 446 26.91 8.70 -31.01
N ALA A 447 25.70 9.24 -31.24
CA ALA A 447 24.47 8.66 -30.68
C ALA A 447 24.04 7.42 -31.47
N GLY A 448 23.85 6.31 -30.74
CA GLY A 448 23.28 5.08 -31.28
C GLY A 448 21.94 4.77 -30.64
N GLY A 449 21.13 3.92 -31.25
CA GLY A 449 19.87 3.43 -30.71
C GLY A 449 19.81 1.92 -30.71
N ILE A 450 19.32 1.34 -29.64
CA ILE A 450 18.97 -0.08 -29.55
C ILE A 450 17.51 -0.25 -29.14
N PRO A 451 16.85 -1.34 -29.55
CA PRO A 451 15.54 -1.68 -29.02
C PRO A 451 15.59 -1.78 -27.48
N SER A 452 14.64 -1.16 -26.79
CA SER A 452 14.48 -1.32 -25.33
C SER A 452 13.48 -2.41 -24.97
N ASN A 453 12.60 -2.77 -25.91
CA ASN A 453 11.63 -3.86 -25.78
C ASN A 453 11.30 -4.43 -27.15
N VAL A 454 10.77 -5.63 -27.17
CA VAL A 454 10.13 -6.20 -28.36
C VAL A 454 8.67 -5.79 -28.35
N GLY A 455 8.22 -5.03 -29.38
CA GLY A 455 6.82 -4.62 -29.49
C GLY A 455 5.91 -5.79 -29.83
N ASN A 456 4.67 -5.74 -29.34
CA ASN A 456 3.63 -6.72 -29.62
C ASN A 456 2.42 -6.04 -30.27
N PRO A 457 2.32 -6.02 -31.63
CA PRO A 457 1.19 -5.37 -32.31
C PRO A 457 -0.16 -6.00 -32.05
N ASP A 458 -0.19 -7.25 -31.57
CA ASP A 458 -1.41 -7.99 -31.23
C ASP A 458 -1.84 -7.84 -29.77
N LEU A 459 -1.15 -6.99 -29.00
CA LEU A 459 -1.53 -6.67 -27.63
C LEU A 459 -2.98 -6.15 -27.57
N SER A 460 -3.79 -6.76 -26.72
CA SER A 460 -5.23 -6.48 -26.61
C SER A 460 -5.68 -6.21 -25.18
N TRP A 461 -6.94 -5.89 -25.05
CA TRP A 461 -7.60 -5.61 -23.77
C TRP A 461 -7.54 -6.79 -22.80
N GLU A 462 -7.16 -6.55 -21.58
CA GLU A 462 -7.49 -7.42 -20.46
C GLU A 462 -8.98 -7.31 -20.18
N SER A 463 -9.65 -8.42 -19.95
CA SER A 463 -11.10 -8.47 -19.71
C SER A 463 -11.39 -9.08 -18.36
N VAL A 464 -12.27 -8.44 -17.59
CA VAL A 464 -12.73 -8.91 -16.29
C VAL A 464 -14.22 -9.16 -16.34
N VAL A 465 -14.62 -10.42 -16.23
CA VAL A 465 -16.02 -10.84 -16.18
C VAL A 465 -16.41 -11.11 -14.72
N THR A 466 -17.45 -10.43 -14.25
CA THR A 466 -18.01 -10.62 -12.91
C THR A 466 -19.41 -11.19 -13.02
N GLN A 467 -19.68 -12.28 -12.31
CA GLN A 467 -21.00 -12.87 -12.08
C GLN A 467 -21.32 -12.67 -10.60
N ASN A 468 -22.54 -12.21 -10.29
CA ASN A 468 -22.98 -11.96 -8.93
C ASN A 468 -24.42 -12.44 -8.74
N ALA A 469 -24.69 -13.06 -7.59
CA ALA A 469 -26.02 -13.35 -7.11
C ALA A 469 -26.19 -12.78 -5.70
N GLY A 470 -27.18 -11.93 -5.48
CA GLY A 470 -27.40 -11.25 -4.22
C GLY A 470 -28.81 -11.42 -3.70
N LEU A 471 -28.96 -11.48 -2.39
CA LEU A 471 -30.24 -11.55 -1.68
C LEU A 471 -30.27 -10.47 -0.59
N ASP A 472 -31.25 -9.57 -0.69
CA ASP A 472 -31.53 -8.56 0.34
C ASP A 472 -32.80 -8.94 1.10
N VAL A 473 -32.73 -9.00 2.43
CA VAL A 473 -33.87 -9.35 3.29
C VAL A 473 -33.95 -8.39 4.46
N THR A 474 -35.17 -7.90 4.72
CA THR A 474 -35.44 -7.14 5.95
C THR A 474 -36.32 -8.00 6.87
N LEU A 475 -35.84 -8.19 8.09
CA LEU A 475 -36.37 -9.14 9.08
C LEU A 475 -36.89 -8.41 10.32
N PHE A 476 -37.74 -9.14 11.08
CA PHE A 476 -38.16 -8.77 12.43
C PHE A 476 -38.79 -7.38 12.50
N ASN A 477 -39.79 -7.08 11.68
CA ASN A 477 -40.44 -5.76 11.62
C ASN A 477 -39.44 -4.62 11.33
N LYS A 478 -38.51 -4.83 10.40
CA LYS A 478 -37.48 -3.89 9.99
C LYS A 478 -36.38 -3.64 11.05
N ILE A 479 -36.23 -4.55 12.02
CA ILE A 479 -35.13 -4.47 12.99
C ILE A 479 -33.80 -4.86 12.38
N ALA A 480 -33.79 -5.84 11.45
CA ALA A 480 -32.57 -6.32 10.81
C ALA A 480 -32.69 -6.27 9.28
N GLU A 481 -31.67 -5.74 8.64
CA GLU A 481 -31.45 -5.77 7.19
C GLU A 481 -30.23 -6.64 6.90
N VAL A 482 -30.39 -7.65 6.07
CA VAL A 482 -29.32 -8.58 5.69
C VAL A 482 -29.16 -8.50 4.18
N SER A 483 -27.92 -8.33 3.71
CA SER A 483 -27.54 -8.47 2.31
C SER A 483 -26.46 -9.53 2.20
N VAL A 484 -26.66 -10.50 1.32
CA VAL A 484 -25.68 -11.55 1.01
C VAL A 484 -25.41 -11.52 -0.47
N ASP A 485 -24.16 -11.41 -0.85
CA ASP A 485 -23.70 -11.45 -2.24
C ASP A 485 -22.68 -12.58 -2.42
N VAL A 486 -22.90 -13.43 -3.42
CA VAL A 486 -21.95 -14.45 -3.85
C VAL A 486 -21.49 -14.09 -5.25
N TYR A 487 -20.17 -14.08 -5.46
CA TYR A 487 -19.61 -13.63 -6.72
C TYR A 487 -18.48 -14.52 -7.24
N LYS A 488 -18.33 -14.49 -8.56
CA LYS A 488 -17.18 -15.02 -9.28
C LYS A 488 -16.68 -13.94 -10.23
N LYS A 489 -15.43 -13.54 -10.08
CA LYS A 489 -14.70 -12.57 -10.91
C LYS A 489 -13.56 -13.30 -11.62
N VAL A 490 -13.52 -13.25 -12.95
CA VAL A 490 -12.48 -13.87 -13.77
C VAL A 490 -11.83 -12.79 -14.61
N SER A 491 -10.52 -12.60 -14.42
CA SER A 491 -9.69 -11.75 -15.27
C SER A 491 -9.00 -12.64 -16.29
N THR A 492 -9.24 -12.37 -17.57
CA THR A 492 -8.66 -13.09 -18.70
C THR A 492 -7.79 -12.17 -19.55
N ASN A 493 -6.87 -12.74 -20.31
CA ASN A 493 -5.95 -11.97 -21.14
C ASN A 493 -5.15 -10.95 -20.33
N MET A 494 -4.68 -11.32 -19.14
CA MET A 494 -3.87 -10.44 -18.28
C MET A 494 -2.65 -9.95 -19.06
N ILE A 495 -2.37 -8.66 -18.96
CA ILE A 495 -1.25 -8.03 -19.64
C ILE A 495 0.00 -8.23 -18.76
N LEU A 496 0.86 -9.15 -19.18
CA LEU A 496 2.06 -9.55 -18.46
C LEU A 496 3.29 -9.53 -19.37
N GLN A 497 4.45 -9.25 -18.80
CA GLN A 497 5.71 -9.44 -19.48
C GLN A 497 6.01 -10.95 -19.58
N THR A 498 6.23 -11.44 -20.79
CA THR A 498 6.51 -12.86 -21.02
C THR A 498 7.89 -13.20 -20.46
N GLN A 499 7.96 -14.25 -19.65
CA GLN A 499 9.26 -14.81 -19.25
C GLN A 499 9.76 -15.68 -20.40
N LEU A 500 10.89 -15.31 -20.98
CA LEU A 500 11.55 -16.05 -22.04
C LEU A 500 12.82 -16.72 -21.52
N PRO A 501 13.25 -17.84 -22.11
CA PRO A 501 14.51 -18.48 -21.73
C PRO A 501 15.70 -17.53 -21.90
N VAL A 502 16.68 -17.63 -21.00
CA VAL A 502 17.88 -16.75 -20.98
C VAL A 502 18.62 -16.73 -22.33
N TYR A 503 18.62 -17.85 -23.07
CA TYR A 503 19.26 -17.92 -24.39
C TYR A 503 18.56 -17.09 -25.48
N SER A 504 17.39 -16.51 -25.19
CA SER A 504 16.72 -15.61 -26.13
C SER A 504 17.43 -14.26 -26.28
N GLY A 505 18.37 -13.92 -25.38
CA GLY A 505 19.03 -12.62 -25.34
C GLY A 505 18.13 -11.50 -24.84
N LEU A 506 16.96 -11.84 -24.30
CA LEU A 506 16.01 -10.91 -23.71
C LEU A 506 16.04 -11.07 -22.19
N GLY A 507 15.93 -9.97 -21.45
CA GLY A 507 16.01 -9.95 -20.01
C GLY A 507 15.07 -8.95 -19.36
N THR A 508 15.26 -8.77 -18.07
CA THR A 508 14.49 -7.82 -17.25
C THR A 508 15.36 -6.69 -16.69
N ASP A 509 16.66 -6.77 -16.87
CA ASP A 509 17.58 -5.75 -16.40
C ASP A 509 17.53 -4.51 -17.32
N TRP A 510 17.89 -3.36 -16.77
CA TRP A 510 17.77 -2.09 -17.49
C TRP A 510 18.65 -2.01 -18.74
N ASN A 511 19.69 -2.82 -18.83
CA ASN A 511 20.57 -2.93 -20.02
C ASN A 511 20.06 -3.91 -21.07
N ASP A 512 19.12 -4.77 -20.71
CA ASP A 512 18.60 -5.79 -21.59
C ASP A 512 17.53 -5.25 -22.54
N ILE A 513 17.28 -5.99 -23.60
CA ILE A 513 16.06 -5.82 -24.40
C ILE A 513 14.94 -6.51 -23.65
N ASN A 514 13.98 -5.75 -23.16
CA ASN A 514 12.86 -6.31 -22.39
C ASN A 514 12.04 -7.29 -23.24
N SER A 515 11.66 -8.39 -22.61
CA SER A 515 10.74 -9.36 -23.19
C SER A 515 9.41 -8.72 -23.61
N PRO A 516 8.75 -9.23 -24.67
CA PRO A 516 7.48 -8.68 -25.10
C PRO A 516 6.41 -8.77 -24.01
N THR A 517 5.58 -7.75 -23.95
CA THR A 517 4.36 -7.79 -23.16
C THR A 517 3.26 -8.48 -23.97
N THR A 518 2.60 -9.46 -23.39
CA THR A 518 1.57 -10.27 -24.05
C THR A 518 0.33 -10.39 -23.18
N ASN A 519 -0.78 -10.77 -23.79
CA ASN A 519 -1.99 -11.17 -23.10
C ASN A 519 -1.84 -12.64 -22.65
N ALA A 520 -1.37 -12.84 -21.43
CA ALA A 520 -1.01 -14.15 -20.92
C ALA A 520 -1.42 -14.28 -19.45
N GLY A 521 -2.38 -15.13 -19.20
CA GLY A 521 -2.80 -15.46 -17.86
C GLY A 521 -4.29 -15.24 -17.61
N GLU A 522 -4.76 -16.00 -16.65
CA GLU A 522 -6.11 -15.95 -16.13
C GLU A 522 -6.07 -15.98 -14.60
N MET A 523 -6.80 -15.06 -13.97
CA MET A 523 -6.96 -15.00 -12.52
C MET A 523 -8.43 -15.09 -12.16
N ARG A 524 -8.73 -15.83 -11.11
CA ARG A 524 -10.09 -16.02 -10.60
C ARG A 524 -10.17 -15.59 -9.14
N ASN A 525 -11.22 -14.83 -8.81
CA ASN A 525 -11.63 -14.55 -7.45
C ASN A 525 -13.06 -15.01 -7.25
N THR A 526 -13.29 -15.82 -6.23
CA THR A 526 -14.63 -16.25 -5.81
C THR A 526 -14.84 -15.85 -4.36
N GLY A 527 -16.01 -15.33 -4.03
CA GLY A 527 -16.21 -14.85 -2.67
C GLY A 527 -17.66 -14.71 -2.27
N ILE A 528 -17.84 -14.44 -0.99
CA ILE A 528 -19.11 -14.13 -0.36
C ILE A 528 -18.94 -12.89 0.52
N ASP A 529 -19.84 -11.94 0.34
CA ASP A 529 -19.96 -10.74 1.16
C ASP A 529 -21.29 -10.75 1.90
N ILE A 530 -21.24 -10.47 3.19
CA ILE A 530 -22.44 -10.41 4.05
C ILE A 530 -22.42 -9.05 4.75
N ALA A 531 -23.54 -8.33 4.62
CA ALA A 531 -23.79 -7.10 5.38
C ALA A 531 -25.04 -7.26 6.24
N LEU A 532 -24.90 -7.04 7.53
CA LEU A 532 -25.99 -7.03 8.50
C LEU A 532 -26.10 -5.64 9.09
N ARG A 533 -27.26 -5.02 9.01
CA ARG A 533 -27.58 -3.78 9.72
C ARG A 533 -28.75 -4.04 10.67
N THR A 534 -28.60 -3.60 11.94
CA THR A 534 -29.65 -3.78 12.93
C THR A 534 -30.01 -2.47 13.62
N TYR A 535 -31.28 -2.29 13.91
CA TYR A 535 -31.86 -1.20 14.69
C TYR A 535 -32.25 -1.76 16.04
N ASN A 536 -31.26 -1.97 16.92
CA ASN A 536 -31.44 -2.71 18.18
C ASN A 536 -32.41 -2.04 19.14
N ILE A 537 -32.29 -0.72 19.25
CA ILE A 537 -33.18 0.10 20.09
C ILE A 537 -33.47 1.42 19.34
N SER A 538 -34.75 1.79 19.28
CA SER A 538 -35.19 3.05 18.73
C SER A 538 -36.26 3.66 19.65
N ARG A 539 -35.81 4.49 20.61
CA ARG A 539 -36.64 5.21 21.57
C ARG A 539 -36.41 6.70 21.41
N LYS A 540 -37.30 7.54 21.97
CA LYS A 540 -37.24 9.00 21.86
C LYS A 540 -35.86 9.58 22.25
N ASP A 541 -35.32 9.11 23.37
CA ASP A 541 -34.09 9.67 23.94
C ASP A 541 -32.87 8.73 23.79
N PHE A 542 -33.07 7.52 23.26
CA PHE A 542 -32.01 6.55 23.09
C PHE A 542 -32.19 5.72 21.82
N SER A 543 -31.15 5.70 20.99
CA SER A 543 -31.08 4.79 19.84
C SER A 543 -29.77 4.01 19.82
N TRP A 544 -29.84 2.75 19.41
CA TRP A 544 -28.69 1.90 19.17
C TRP A 544 -28.84 1.19 17.83
N ARG A 545 -27.86 1.39 16.96
CA ARG A 545 -27.76 0.74 15.64
C ARG A 545 -26.43 0.02 15.56
N SER A 546 -26.44 -1.16 14.91
CA SER A 546 -25.21 -1.89 14.60
C SER A 546 -25.13 -2.17 13.11
N SER A 547 -23.91 -2.22 12.58
CA SER A 547 -23.63 -2.68 11.23
C SER A 547 -22.45 -3.62 11.28
N VAL A 548 -22.60 -4.82 10.71
CA VAL A 548 -21.56 -5.83 10.59
C VAL A 548 -21.37 -6.11 9.11
N VAL A 549 -20.13 -6.08 8.66
CA VAL A 549 -19.74 -6.53 7.32
C VAL A 549 -18.75 -7.68 7.47
N PHE A 550 -18.90 -8.67 6.61
CA PHE A 550 -18.03 -9.85 6.56
C PHE A 550 -17.74 -10.15 5.10
N SER A 551 -16.49 -10.44 4.77
CA SER A 551 -16.04 -10.79 3.44
C SER A 551 -15.08 -11.97 3.51
N HIS A 552 -15.36 -12.99 2.70
CA HIS A 552 -14.45 -14.10 2.42
C HIS A 552 -14.25 -14.21 0.93
N TYR A 553 -12.99 -14.32 0.48
CA TYR A 553 -12.69 -14.57 -0.92
C TYR A 553 -11.52 -15.54 -1.07
N LYS A 554 -11.53 -16.27 -2.18
CA LYS A 554 -10.41 -17.09 -2.63
C LYS A 554 -9.88 -16.51 -3.94
N ASN A 555 -8.61 -16.16 -3.93
CA ASN A 555 -7.84 -15.73 -5.10
C ASN A 555 -7.11 -16.94 -5.69
N GLU A 556 -7.04 -17.04 -7.03
CA GLU A 556 -6.33 -18.12 -7.72
C GLU A 556 -5.82 -17.63 -9.07
N LEU A 557 -4.53 -17.78 -9.31
CA LEU A 557 -3.96 -17.68 -10.65
C LEU A 557 -4.27 -18.99 -11.39
N VAL A 558 -5.20 -18.94 -12.34
CA VAL A 558 -5.69 -20.15 -13.03
C VAL A 558 -4.67 -20.66 -14.04
N ALA A 559 -4.10 -19.74 -14.84
CA ALA A 559 -3.16 -20.08 -15.88
C ALA A 559 -2.20 -18.92 -16.19
N LEU A 560 -1.02 -19.26 -16.70
CA LEU A 560 -0.09 -18.40 -17.41
C LEU A 560 0.10 -18.93 -18.84
N ASN A 561 0.83 -18.22 -19.68
CA ASN A 561 1.16 -18.66 -21.05
C ASN A 561 1.97 -19.97 -21.10
N ASP A 562 2.73 -20.25 -20.04
CA ASP A 562 3.46 -21.51 -19.85
C ASP A 562 3.00 -22.12 -18.52
N PRO A 563 2.57 -23.40 -18.49
CA PRO A 563 2.13 -24.07 -17.26
C PRO A 563 3.22 -24.16 -16.17
N THR A 564 4.50 -24.11 -16.56
CA THR A 564 5.65 -24.13 -15.64
C THR A 564 6.09 -22.74 -15.20
N ALA A 565 5.55 -21.69 -15.83
CA ALA A 565 5.89 -20.31 -15.48
C ALA A 565 5.32 -19.92 -14.11
N SER A 566 6.03 -19.04 -13.43
CA SER A 566 5.59 -18.44 -12.18
C SER A 566 6.02 -16.98 -12.09
N LEU A 567 5.29 -16.18 -11.29
CA LEU A 567 5.61 -14.79 -11.04
C LEU A 567 6.39 -14.69 -9.73
N ARG A 568 7.70 -14.59 -9.84
CA ARG A 568 8.63 -14.56 -8.70
C ARG A 568 8.83 -13.14 -8.19
N GLY A 569 8.92 -12.98 -6.87
CA GLY A 569 9.29 -11.74 -6.22
C GLY A 569 10.61 -11.89 -5.47
N TYR A 570 11.55 -10.97 -5.75
CA TYR A 570 12.89 -10.97 -5.18
C TYR A 570 13.13 -9.73 -4.33
N LYS A 571 13.87 -9.88 -3.23
CA LYS A 571 14.40 -8.79 -2.40
C LYS A 571 15.93 -8.74 -2.55
N GLU A 572 16.48 -7.54 -2.30
CA GLU A 572 17.90 -7.19 -2.32
C GLU A 572 18.54 -7.05 -3.72
N TYR A 573 19.21 -5.92 -3.92
CA TYR A 573 20.03 -5.61 -5.08
C TYR A 573 21.35 -6.41 -5.02
N GLY A 574 21.67 -7.12 -6.10
CA GLY A 574 22.95 -7.82 -6.27
C GLY A 574 22.94 -9.28 -5.81
N ASN A 575 22.19 -9.64 -4.77
CA ASN A 575 21.91 -11.03 -4.36
C ASN A 575 20.38 -11.18 -4.25
N ALA A 576 19.71 -11.33 -5.40
CA ALA A 576 18.27 -11.45 -5.45
C ALA A 576 17.77 -12.64 -4.63
N ILE A 577 17.18 -12.35 -3.46
CA ILE A 577 16.62 -13.36 -2.58
C ILE A 577 15.16 -13.56 -2.93
N LEU A 578 14.78 -14.76 -3.33
CA LEU A 578 13.39 -15.12 -3.61
C LEU A 578 12.60 -15.10 -2.30
N VAL A 579 11.52 -14.33 -2.26
CA VAL A 579 10.66 -14.20 -1.07
C VAL A 579 9.21 -14.57 -1.35
N THR A 580 8.74 -14.40 -2.59
CA THR A 580 7.38 -14.78 -2.99
C THR A 580 7.36 -15.47 -4.34
N ASN A 581 6.37 -16.33 -4.55
CA ASN A 581 6.13 -17.00 -5.82
C ASN A 581 4.62 -17.13 -6.05
N THR A 582 4.17 -16.78 -7.25
CA THR A 582 2.78 -16.97 -7.69
C THR A 582 2.78 -17.94 -8.86
N TYR A 583 2.13 -19.05 -8.72
CA TYR A 583 2.08 -20.13 -9.72
C TYR A 583 0.65 -20.53 -10.07
N ALA A 584 0.46 -21.16 -11.22
CA ALA A 584 -0.85 -21.63 -11.65
C ALA A 584 -1.46 -22.62 -10.65
N GLY A 585 -2.71 -22.40 -10.23
CA GLY A 585 -3.43 -23.15 -9.20
C GLY A 585 -3.26 -22.57 -7.78
N GLY A 586 -2.36 -21.60 -7.57
CA GLY A 586 -2.13 -20.94 -6.28
C GLY A 586 -2.65 -19.50 -6.20
N PRO A 587 -2.73 -18.93 -4.97
CA PRO A 587 -3.04 -17.52 -4.79
C PRO A 587 -1.85 -16.62 -5.14
N VAL A 588 -2.12 -15.32 -5.31
CA VAL A 588 -1.08 -14.32 -5.62
C VAL A 588 -0.25 -14.00 -4.39
N GLY A 589 1.08 -13.97 -4.56
CA GLY A 589 2.00 -13.43 -3.56
C GLY A 589 2.35 -14.40 -2.44
N THR A 590 2.14 -15.72 -2.61
CA THR A 590 2.53 -16.71 -1.59
C THR A 590 3.99 -16.60 -1.23
N PHE A 591 4.29 -16.71 0.07
CA PHE A 591 5.67 -16.71 0.57
C PHE A 591 6.36 -18.00 0.17
N PHE A 592 7.59 -17.87 -0.31
CA PHE A 592 8.32 -18.97 -0.89
C PHE A 592 9.71 -19.06 -0.28
N GLY A 593 10.04 -20.20 0.27
CA GLY A 593 11.27 -20.39 1.02
C GLY A 593 11.45 -21.83 1.50
N PHE A 594 12.39 -22.01 2.39
CA PHE A 594 12.67 -23.31 3.02
C PHE A 594 11.73 -23.56 4.20
N VAL A 595 11.44 -24.84 4.48
CA VAL A 595 10.71 -25.22 5.68
C VAL A 595 11.71 -25.43 6.82
N ASP A 596 11.58 -24.65 7.90
CA ASP A 596 12.34 -24.80 9.13
C ASP A 596 11.95 -26.13 9.82
N ASP A 597 12.91 -26.98 10.16
CA ASP A 597 12.77 -28.24 10.89
C ASP A 597 13.54 -28.20 12.23
N GLY A 598 13.74 -27.00 12.79
CA GLY A 598 14.46 -26.77 14.04
C GLY A 598 15.95 -26.51 13.88
N LEU A 599 16.73 -26.80 14.89
CA LEU A 599 18.18 -26.63 14.89
C LEU A 599 18.88 -27.98 14.91
N PHE A 600 20.09 -28.07 14.36
CA PHE A 600 20.97 -29.22 14.57
C PHE A 600 21.40 -29.26 16.03
N ARG A 601 20.93 -30.24 16.80
CA ARG A 601 21.24 -30.36 18.23
C ARG A 601 22.23 -31.49 18.54
N THR A 602 22.38 -32.44 17.63
CA THR A 602 23.26 -33.59 17.80
C THR A 602 24.16 -33.78 16.59
N GLN A 603 25.37 -34.36 16.83
CA GLN A 603 26.30 -34.70 15.76
C GLN A 603 25.67 -35.67 14.76
N ALA A 604 24.85 -36.59 15.25
CA ALA A 604 24.19 -37.61 14.42
C ALA A 604 23.22 -36.95 13.40
N GLU A 605 22.51 -35.89 13.80
CA GLU A 605 21.65 -35.12 12.88
C GLU A 605 22.48 -34.40 11.81
N LEU A 606 23.63 -33.83 12.20
CA LEU A 606 24.53 -33.14 11.29
C LEU A 606 25.16 -34.10 10.28
N ASP A 607 25.62 -35.27 10.77
CA ASP A 607 26.22 -36.33 9.94
C ASP A 607 25.19 -36.88 8.93
N ALA A 608 23.95 -37.07 9.35
CA ALA A 608 22.86 -37.53 8.49
C ALA A 608 22.51 -36.54 7.38
N ALA A 609 22.70 -35.22 7.61
CA ALA A 609 22.45 -34.16 6.61
C ALA A 609 23.68 -33.92 5.71
N THR A 610 24.81 -34.62 5.91
CA THR A 610 26.04 -34.42 5.14
C THR A 610 26.06 -35.31 3.91
N TYR A 611 26.35 -34.76 2.73
CA TYR A 611 26.52 -35.49 1.50
C TYR A 611 27.76 -35.00 0.74
N THR A 612 28.23 -35.82 -0.21
CA THR A 612 29.44 -35.53 -0.98
C THR A 612 29.11 -35.43 -2.47
N VAL A 613 29.65 -34.43 -3.12
CA VAL A 613 29.53 -34.22 -4.57
C VAL A 613 30.92 -34.28 -5.19
N ASP A 614 31.08 -35.04 -6.30
CA ASP A 614 32.29 -35.00 -7.09
C ASP A 614 32.26 -33.74 -7.97
N GLN A 615 33.20 -32.83 -7.75
CA GLN A 615 33.42 -31.64 -8.56
C GLN A 615 34.74 -31.75 -9.29
N ASN A 616 34.69 -32.11 -10.56
CA ASN A 616 35.91 -32.26 -11.40
C ASN A 616 36.98 -33.20 -10.85
N GLY A 617 36.56 -34.32 -10.25
CA GLY A 617 37.46 -35.31 -9.63
C GLY A 617 37.87 -35.00 -8.18
N VAL A 618 37.26 -34.00 -7.57
CA VAL A 618 37.44 -33.62 -6.17
C VAL A 618 36.13 -33.89 -5.40
N ALA A 619 36.22 -34.70 -4.34
CA ALA A 619 35.08 -34.96 -3.46
C ALA A 619 34.87 -33.79 -2.50
N VAL A 620 33.82 -32.99 -2.73
CA VAL A 620 33.44 -31.86 -1.89
C VAL A 620 32.26 -32.23 -1.01
N LYS A 621 32.37 -31.97 0.29
CA LYS A 621 31.29 -32.23 1.26
C LYS A 621 30.36 -31.06 1.38
N TYR A 622 29.10 -31.33 1.42
CA TYR A 622 28.02 -30.34 1.59
C TYR A 622 27.12 -30.71 2.78
N ILE A 623 26.63 -29.70 3.46
CA ILE A 623 25.52 -29.76 4.41
C ILE A 623 24.48 -28.74 3.98
N GLN A 624 23.26 -29.19 3.71
CA GLN A 624 22.14 -28.32 3.32
C GLN A 624 22.46 -27.44 2.09
N GLY A 625 23.10 -28.00 1.06
CA GLY A 625 23.46 -27.28 -0.16
C GLY A 625 24.62 -26.31 -0.02
N LEU A 626 25.23 -26.23 1.16
CA LEU A 626 26.37 -25.36 1.44
C LEU A 626 27.61 -26.23 1.68
N GLU A 627 28.74 -25.79 1.13
CA GLU A 627 30.00 -26.49 1.30
C GLU A 627 30.38 -26.56 2.80
N VAL A 628 30.91 -27.69 3.24
CA VAL A 628 31.36 -27.82 4.61
C VAL A 628 32.54 -26.89 4.83
N GLY A 629 32.36 -25.87 5.68
CA GLY A 629 33.41 -24.93 6.01
C GLY A 629 34.49 -25.56 6.88
N GLU A 630 35.66 -24.93 6.88
CA GLU A 630 36.82 -25.40 7.62
C GLU A 630 36.66 -25.31 9.15
N ASN A 631 35.69 -24.50 9.61
CA ASN A 631 35.48 -24.25 11.02
C ASN A 631 33.99 -23.80 11.30
N PRO A 632 33.57 -23.76 12.59
CA PRO A 632 32.21 -23.42 12.97
C PRO A 632 31.69 -22.07 12.47
N VAL A 633 32.53 -21.10 12.14
CA VAL A 633 32.10 -19.77 11.67
C VAL A 633 31.86 -19.77 10.17
N THR A 634 32.55 -20.62 9.41
CA THR A 634 32.44 -20.69 7.95
C THR A 634 31.58 -21.85 7.44
N GLY A 635 31.14 -22.75 8.31
CA GLY A 635 30.35 -23.93 7.93
C GLY A 635 29.03 -24.06 8.70
N THR A 636 28.26 -25.10 8.37
CA THR A 636 27.04 -25.49 9.08
C THR A 636 27.42 -26.45 10.20
N TYR A 637 27.03 -26.15 11.44
CA TYR A 637 27.39 -26.89 12.66
C TYR A 637 26.18 -26.96 13.61
N LEU A 638 26.43 -27.59 14.79
CA LEU A 638 25.43 -27.64 15.86
C LEU A 638 24.94 -26.25 16.23
N GLY A 639 23.64 -26.10 16.37
CA GLY A 639 22.96 -24.84 16.65
C GLY A 639 22.57 -24.05 15.40
N ASP A 640 22.94 -24.50 14.20
CA ASP A 640 22.41 -23.89 12.97
C ASP A 640 21.02 -24.41 12.62
N VAL A 641 20.27 -23.64 11.84
CA VAL A 641 18.94 -24.02 11.37
C VAL A 641 19.05 -25.28 10.49
N ARG A 642 18.20 -26.25 10.77
CA ARG A 642 17.98 -27.45 9.94
C ARG A 642 16.77 -27.22 9.06
N TYR A 643 16.90 -27.49 7.78
CA TYR A 643 15.81 -27.39 6.81
C TYR A 643 15.29 -28.78 6.42
N LYS A 644 14.00 -28.85 6.12
CA LYS A 644 13.34 -30.06 5.67
C LYS A 644 13.67 -30.33 4.21
N ASP A 645 14.08 -31.57 3.90
CA ASP A 645 14.15 -32.09 2.55
C ASP A 645 12.72 -32.37 2.06
N VAL A 646 12.24 -31.46 1.20
CA VAL A 646 10.85 -31.50 0.74
C VAL A 646 10.66 -32.49 -0.41
N ASN A 647 11.66 -32.61 -1.26
CA ASN A 647 11.61 -33.49 -2.43
C ASN A 647 12.08 -34.94 -2.13
N GLY A 648 12.74 -35.17 -0.98
CA GLY A 648 13.19 -36.46 -0.51
C GLY A 648 14.45 -37.02 -1.22
N ASP A 649 15.27 -36.12 -1.83
CA ASP A 649 16.46 -36.52 -2.58
C ASP A 649 17.74 -36.62 -1.70
N GLY A 650 17.63 -36.29 -0.41
CA GLY A 650 18.73 -36.29 0.56
C GLY A 650 19.61 -35.04 0.49
N ARG A 651 19.20 -33.98 -0.21
CA ARG A 651 19.93 -32.72 -0.36
C ARG A 651 18.99 -31.55 -0.08
N ILE A 652 19.53 -30.49 0.47
CA ILE A 652 18.78 -29.24 0.64
C ILE A 652 19.29 -28.22 -0.38
N ASP A 653 18.53 -27.99 -1.44
CA ASP A 653 18.86 -27.04 -2.49
C ASP A 653 17.62 -26.24 -2.93
N ASP A 654 17.69 -25.53 -4.06
CA ASP A 654 16.57 -24.72 -4.56
C ASP A 654 15.31 -25.54 -4.91
N LYS A 655 15.41 -26.89 -5.00
CA LYS A 655 14.26 -27.77 -5.24
C LYS A 655 13.43 -28.02 -3.97
N ASP A 656 13.96 -27.68 -2.80
CA ASP A 656 13.26 -27.76 -1.51
C ASP A 656 12.52 -26.46 -1.18
N LEU A 657 12.66 -25.45 -2.05
CA LEU A 657 11.87 -24.23 -1.93
C LEU A 657 10.41 -24.55 -2.19
N THR A 658 9.55 -24.18 -1.24
CA THR A 658 8.11 -24.42 -1.31
C THR A 658 7.32 -23.24 -0.77
N VAL A 659 5.99 -23.30 -0.84
CA VAL A 659 5.11 -22.32 -0.20
C VAL A 659 5.23 -22.51 1.32
N ILE A 660 5.58 -21.41 1.99
CA ILE A 660 5.75 -21.35 3.45
C ILE A 660 4.72 -20.46 4.13
N GLY A 661 3.87 -19.75 3.37
CA GLY A 661 2.79 -18.92 3.90
C GLY A 661 1.96 -18.28 2.82
N ASP A 662 0.75 -17.84 3.19
CA ASP A 662 -0.22 -17.16 2.31
C ASP A 662 -0.58 -15.78 2.89
N PRO A 663 -0.28 -14.67 2.17
CA PRO A 663 -0.64 -13.33 2.63
C PRO A 663 -2.13 -13.00 2.50
N ASN A 664 -2.92 -13.86 1.85
CA ASN A 664 -4.34 -13.62 1.64
C ASN A 664 -5.14 -14.04 2.89
N PRO A 665 -6.02 -13.18 3.44
CA PRO A 665 -6.82 -13.55 4.59
C PRO A 665 -7.93 -14.54 4.23
N ASP A 666 -8.23 -15.45 5.16
CA ASP A 666 -9.42 -16.29 5.07
C ASP A 666 -10.68 -15.45 5.08
N PHE A 667 -10.75 -14.45 5.96
CA PHE A 667 -11.86 -13.51 5.99
C PHE A 667 -11.47 -12.18 6.64
N THR A 668 -12.22 -11.14 6.26
CA THR A 668 -12.16 -9.83 6.89
C THR A 668 -13.52 -9.43 7.42
N TYR A 669 -13.55 -8.62 8.45
CA TYR A 669 -14.81 -8.15 9.05
C TYR A 669 -14.69 -6.75 9.63
N GLY A 670 -15.82 -6.06 9.64
CA GLY A 670 -15.97 -4.76 10.28
C GLY A 670 -17.26 -4.70 11.10
N ILE A 671 -17.19 -4.14 12.31
CA ILE A 671 -18.32 -4.00 13.23
C ILE A 671 -18.43 -2.55 13.65
N SER A 672 -19.54 -1.92 13.30
CA SER A 672 -19.85 -0.53 13.69
C SER A 672 -21.05 -0.50 14.62
N ASN A 673 -20.93 0.22 15.73
CA ASN A 673 -22.03 0.50 16.65
C ASN A 673 -22.18 2.00 16.82
N THR A 674 -23.40 2.50 16.70
CA THR A 674 -23.75 3.90 16.95
C THR A 674 -24.83 3.98 18.01
N PHE A 675 -24.52 4.71 19.08
CA PHE A 675 -25.43 4.99 20.18
C PHE A 675 -25.74 6.49 20.17
N THR A 676 -26.99 6.84 20.30
CA THR A 676 -27.40 8.23 20.51
C THR A 676 -28.20 8.27 21.82
N TYR A 677 -27.80 9.12 22.73
CA TYR A 677 -28.53 9.37 23.98
C TYR A 677 -28.74 10.86 24.17
N LYS A 678 -29.96 11.34 23.94
CA LYS A 678 -30.30 12.76 23.92
C LYS A 678 -29.37 13.52 22.94
N ASP A 679 -28.54 14.40 23.46
CA ASP A 679 -27.60 15.23 22.70
C ASP A 679 -26.21 14.59 22.52
N PHE A 680 -25.98 13.41 23.10
CA PHE A 680 -24.73 12.66 22.95
C PHE A 680 -24.83 11.63 21.81
N ASP A 681 -23.76 11.47 21.06
CA ASP A 681 -23.56 10.38 20.13
C ASP A 681 -22.21 9.68 20.38
N LEU A 682 -22.25 8.36 20.43
CA LEU A 682 -21.06 7.51 20.54
C LEU A 682 -21.01 6.58 19.33
N SER A 683 -19.90 6.60 18.60
CA SER A 683 -19.63 5.70 17.49
C SER A 683 -18.41 4.85 17.80
N LEU A 684 -18.56 3.54 17.66
CA LEU A 684 -17.51 2.54 17.84
C LEU A 684 -17.34 1.79 16.52
N PHE A 685 -16.12 1.68 16.03
CA PHE A 685 -15.79 0.87 14.85
C PHE A 685 -14.63 -0.06 15.15
N PHE A 686 -14.84 -1.32 14.87
CA PHE A 686 -13.87 -2.40 15.00
C PHE A 686 -13.66 -3.04 13.64
N GLN A 687 -12.42 -3.44 13.35
CA GLN A 687 -12.12 -4.23 12.16
C GLN A 687 -11.14 -5.36 12.48
N GLY A 688 -11.15 -6.38 11.65
CA GLY A 688 -10.22 -7.48 11.77
C GLY A 688 -10.00 -8.20 10.45
N SER A 689 -8.87 -8.88 10.38
CA SER A 689 -8.47 -9.79 9.32
C SER A 689 -7.97 -11.07 9.97
N GLN A 690 -8.34 -12.22 9.43
CA GLN A 690 -7.99 -13.52 9.99
C GLN A 690 -7.42 -14.43 8.90
N GLY A 691 -6.39 -15.24 9.28
CA GLY A 691 -5.82 -16.26 8.43
C GLY A 691 -4.75 -15.78 7.43
N ALA A 692 -4.43 -14.48 7.41
CA ALA A 692 -3.32 -13.99 6.60
C ALA A 692 -1.99 -14.22 7.32
N ASP A 693 -0.99 -14.68 6.59
CA ASP A 693 0.38 -14.73 7.08
C ASP A 693 1.13 -13.43 6.76
N ILE A 694 2.18 -13.17 7.54
CA ILE A 694 3.17 -12.11 7.33
C ILE A 694 4.55 -12.73 7.22
N LEU A 695 5.31 -12.38 6.18
CA LEU A 695 6.73 -12.64 6.12
C LEU A 695 7.47 -11.50 6.81
N ASN A 696 7.85 -11.71 8.07
CA ASN A 696 8.64 -10.75 8.84
C ASN A 696 10.12 -10.81 8.42
N TYR A 697 10.43 -10.11 7.34
CA TYR A 697 11.76 -10.10 6.75
C TYR A 697 12.79 -9.39 7.65
N THR A 698 12.35 -8.56 8.62
CA THR A 698 13.23 -7.89 9.58
C THR A 698 13.95 -8.88 10.48
N LEU A 699 13.34 -10.05 10.79
CA LEU A 699 13.94 -11.12 11.59
C LEU A 699 15.24 -11.65 10.98
N ARG A 700 15.38 -11.58 9.66
CA ARG A 700 16.61 -11.95 8.95
C ARG A 700 17.84 -11.15 9.42
N SER A 701 17.64 -9.95 9.93
CA SER A 701 18.71 -9.09 10.44
C SER A 701 18.71 -8.95 11.96
N THR A 702 17.56 -9.09 12.60
CA THR A 702 17.41 -8.82 14.03
C THR A 702 17.39 -10.05 14.93
N GLU A 703 17.32 -11.27 14.36
CA GLU A 703 17.36 -12.54 15.11
C GLU A 703 18.38 -13.56 14.60
N SER A 704 19.08 -13.25 13.52
CA SER A 704 19.96 -14.24 12.87
C SER A 704 21.38 -14.28 13.42
N SER A 705 21.73 -13.38 14.33
CA SER A 705 23.06 -13.33 14.96
C SER A 705 24.24 -13.44 13.97
N PHE A 706 24.16 -12.73 12.84
CA PHE A 706 25.17 -12.82 11.77
C PHE A 706 26.23 -11.70 11.82
N ASN A 707 25.94 -10.62 12.52
CA ASN A 707 26.86 -9.48 12.63
C ASN A 707 26.91 -9.01 14.09
N PRO A 708 28.06 -9.09 14.76
CA PRO A 708 28.21 -8.75 16.18
C PRO A 708 28.03 -7.26 16.46
N TYR A 709 28.12 -6.44 15.42
CA TYR A 709 28.04 -4.98 15.54
C TYR A 709 26.64 -4.40 15.37
N LEU A 710 25.67 -5.23 14.94
CA LEU A 710 24.27 -4.79 14.80
C LEU A 710 23.49 -5.11 16.06
N ASN A 711 22.54 -4.25 16.42
CA ASN A 711 21.58 -4.54 17.47
C ASN A 711 20.65 -5.69 17.04
N GLN A 712 20.12 -6.38 17.99
CA GLN A 712 19.23 -7.55 17.82
C GLN A 712 17.96 -7.37 18.65
N GLN A 713 16.91 -8.13 18.35
CA GLN A 713 15.80 -8.30 19.27
C GLN A 713 16.25 -9.04 20.53
N ALA A 714 15.59 -8.75 21.65
CA ALA A 714 15.94 -9.35 22.94
C ALA A 714 15.78 -10.89 22.94
N THR A 715 14.98 -11.43 22.02
CA THR A 715 14.86 -12.87 21.77
C THR A 715 16.19 -13.56 21.48
N VAL A 716 17.19 -12.84 20.91
CA VAL A 716 18.51 -13.39 20.60
C VAL A 716 19.28 -13.87 21.83
N LEU A 717 18.90 -13.42 23.03
CA LEU A 717 19.48 -13.91 24.29
C LEU A 717 19.15 -15.38 24.54
N ASP A 718 18.11 -15.93 23.91
CA ASP A 718 17.77 -17.37 23.93
C ASP A 718 18.34 -18.12 22.70
N ARG A 719 19.46 -17.66 22.14
CA ARG A 719 20.15 -18.37 21.06
C ARG A 719 20.85 -19.64 21.55
N TYR A 720 21.05 -20.60 20.65
CA TYR A 720 21.88 -21.78 20.91
C TYR A 720 23.31 -21.34 21.25
N THR A 721 23.84 -21.87 22.36
CA THR A 721 25.25 -21.75 22.79
C THR A 721 25.68 -23.05 23.45
N ALA A 722 26.99 -23.16 23.74
CA ALA A 722 27.49 -24.33 24.50
C ALA A 722 26.83 -24.48 25.89
N ASP A 723 26.44 -23.35 26.52
CA ASP A 723 25.78 -23.29 27.82
C ASP A 723 24.25 -23.30 27.70
N ASN A 724 23.67 -23.07 26.52
CA ASN A 724 22.24 -23.06 26.22
C ASN A 724 21.94 -23.89 24.96
N ILE A 725 22.08 -25.22 25.07
CA ILE A 725 21.86 -26.15 23.96
C ILE A 725 20.38 -26.26 23.54
N ASP A 726 19.47 -25.84 24.42
CA ASP A 726 18.01 -25.83 24.21
C ASP A 726 17.51 -24.52 23.67
N GLY A 727 18.38 -23.52 23.40
CA GLY A 727 18.03 -22.22 22.86
C GLY A 727 17.13 -22.32 21.63
N SER A 728 16.15 -21.42 21.52
CA SER A 728 15.16 -21.44 20.44
C SER A 728 15.66 -20.81 19.15
N LEU A 729 16.65 -19.89 19.24
CA LEU A 729 17.26 -19.21 18.09
C LEU A 729 18.60 -19.86 17.70
N PRO A 730 19.00 -19.73 16.41
CA PRO A 730 20.25 -20.31 15.96
C PRO A 730 21.46 -19.67 16.62
N ARG A 731 22.57 -20.39 16.60
CA ARG A 731 23.86 -19.89 17.04
C ARG A 731 24.33 -18.72 16.16
N TYR A 732 25.34 -17.99 16.62
CA TYR A 732 26.02 -17.00 15.82
C TYR A 732 26.74 -17.63 14.61
N ASN A 733 26.52 -17.01 13.42
CA ASN A 733 27.19 -17.44 12.19
C ASN A 733 27.36 -16.25 11.25
N GLN A 734 28.59 -15.74 11.11
CA GLN A 734 28.87 -14.49 10.37
C GLN A 734 28.93 -14.70 8.84
N TRP A 735 29.56 -15.77 8.40
CA TRP A 735 29.95 -15.92 7.00
C TRP A 735 29.03 -16.87 6.22
N HIS A 736 28.26 -17.67 6.90
CA HIS A 736 27.43 -18.67 6.29
C HIS A 736 25.97 -18.27 6.30
N ASN A 737 25.34 -18.19 5.13
CA ASN A 737 23.95 -17.70 5.02
C ASN A 737 22.90 -18.69 5.51
N ASN A 738 23.27 -19.82 6.11
CA ASN A 738 22.32 -20.88 6.48
C ASN A 738 21.19 -20.35 7.37
N ASN A 739 21.54 -19.68 8.47
CA ASN A 739 20.56 -19.19 9.46
C ASN A 739 19.73 -18.00 8.95
N ARG A 740 20.05 -17.46 7.77
CA ARG A 740 19.40 -16.28 7.16
C ARG A 740 18.61 -16.61 5.90
N ARG A 741 18.47 -17.89 5.53
CA ARG A 741 17.62 -18.27 4.41
C ARG A 741 16.17 -17.92 4.71
N VAL A 742 15.46 -17.42 3.69
CA VAL A 742 14.01 -17.21 3.81
C VAL A 742 13.35 -18.56 4.09
N SER A 743 12.66 -18.63 5.21
CA SER A 743 12.08 -19.88 5.69
C SER A 743 10.82 -19.65 6.50
N SER A 744 10.10 -20.71 6.79
CA SER A 744 8.89 -20.70 7.61
C SER A 744 9.10 -20.12 9.01
N ARG A 745 10.36 -20.05 9.50
CA ARG A 745 10.73 -19.37 10.74
C ARG A 745 10.41 -17.88 10.74
N MET A 746 10.43 -17.23 9.56
CA MET A 746 10.14 -15.79 9.40
C MET A 746 8.67 -15.53 9.10
N VAL A 747 7.84 -16.56 9.01
CA VAL A 747 6.41 -16.43 8.72
C VAL A 747 5.64 -16.42 10.03
N GLU A 748 4.86 -15.39 10.24
CA GLU A 748 4.06 -15.16 11.44
C GLU A 748 2.57 -15.04 11.11
N ASP A 749 1.71 -15.39 12.08
CA ASP A 749 0.26 -15.15 12.00
C ASP A 749 -0.03 -13.65 11.99
N GLY A 750 -0.46 -13.14 10.85
CA GLY A 750 -0.85 -11.74 10.64
C GLY A 750 -2.30 -11.43 11.03
N SER A 751 -3.00 -12.37 11.66
CA SER A 751 -4.37 -12.16 12.12
C SER A 751 -4.44 -11.04 13.17
N TYR A 752 -5.46 -10.20 13.06
CA TYR A 752 -5.68 -9.14 14.03
C TYR A 752 -7.15 -8.77 14.24
N PHE A 753 -7.41 -8.17 15.40
CA PHE A 753 -8.62 -7.44 15.73
C PHE A 753 -8.24 -6.05 16.25
N ARG A 754 -8.79 -5.00 15.64
CA ARG A 754 -8.44 -3.62 15.98
C ARG A 754 -9.64 -2.82 16.44
N ILE A 755 -9.47 -2.08 17.53
CA ILE A 755 -10.35 -0.99 17.94
C ILE A 755 -9.98 0.21 17.05
N GLN A 756 -10.66 0.29 15.86
CA GLN A 756 -10.26 1.19 14.79
C GLN A 756 -10.65 2.64 15.05
N ASN A 757 -11.86 2.86 15.58
CA ASN A 757 -12.34 4.22 15.86
C ASN A 757 -13.32 4.24 17.01
N ILE A 758 -13.12 5.17 17.93
CA ILE A 758 -14.07 5.54 18.97
C ILE A 758 -14.29 7.04 18.86
N SER A 759 -15.53 7.48 18.66
CA SER A 759 -15.89 8.90 18.60
C SER A 759 -17.06 9.20 19.51
N LEU A 760 -16.88 10.15 20.42
CA LEU A 760 -17.90 10.68 21.33
C LEU A 760 -18.20 12.12 20.96
N GLY A 761 -19.44 12.42 20.62
CA GLY A 761 -19.93 13.75 20.26
C GLY A 761 -20.97 14.26 21.24
N TYR A 762 -21.01 15.56 21.43
CA TYR A 762 -22.03 16.29 22.17
C TYR A 762 -22.57 17.46 21.36
N ASN A 763 -23.86 17.44 21.07
CA ASN A 763 -24.55 18.52 20.37
C ASN A 763 -25.09 19.50 21.41
N LEU A 764 -24.64 20.74 21.39
CA LEU A 764 -25.08 21.74 22.35
C LEU A 764 -26.57 22.08 22.13
N PRO A 765 -27.36 22.21 23.21
CA PRO A 765 -28.78 22.57 23.13
C PRO A 765 -29.00 23.90 22.42
N ARG A 766 -30.01 23.96 21.53
CA ARG A 766 -30.33 25.15 20.75
C ARG A 766 -30.66 26.35 21.62
N THR A 767 -31.20 26.14 22.84
CA THR A 767 -31.54 27.21 23.80
C THR A 767 -30.33 28.04 24.22
N LEU A 768 -29.14 27.43 24.26
CA LEU A 768 -27.88 28.11 24.56
C LEU A 768 -27.35 28.82 23.29
N LEU A 769 -27.45 28.17 22.15
CA LEU A 769 -26.87 28.61 20.89
C LEU A 769 -27.58 29.80 20.28
N ASN A 770 -28.90 29.91 20.44
CA ASN A 770 -29.69 31.02 19.92
C ASN A 770 -29.25 32.39 20.49
N ARG A 771 -28.62 32.41 21.67
CA ARG A 771 -28.11 33.65 22.29
C ARG A 771 -26.88 34.22 21.57
N VAL A 772 -26.17 33.38 20.79
CA VAL A 772 -24.92 33.74 20.11
C VAL A 772 -25.04 33.58 18.58
N ASN A 773 -26.29 33.47 18.07
CA ASN A 773 -26.57 33.31 16.62
C ASN A 773 -25.88 32.09 15.97
N ILE A 774 -25.63 31.03 16.75
CA ILE A 774 -25.13 29.78 16.25
C ILE A 774 -26.31 28.82 16.05
N SER A 775 -26.44 28.25 14.86
CA SER A 775 -27.53 27.32 14.53
C SER A 775 -27.27 25.89 14.99
N ASN A 776 -26.01 25.50 15.03
CA ASN A 776 -25.58 24.19 15.53
C ASN A 776 -24.12 24.25 16.01
N LEU A 777 -23.83 23.60 17.13
CA LEU A 777 -22.47 23.38 17.64
C LEU A 777 -22.38 21.96 18.19
N LYS A 778 -21.54 21.17 17.53
CA LYS A 778 -21.14 19.84 18.00
C LYS A 778 -19.68 19.87 18.41
N ILE A 779 -19.37 19.42 19.63
CA ILE A 779 -18.00 19.16 20.08
C ILE A 779 -17.81 17.64 20.11
N TYR A 780 -16.66 17.16 19.68
CA TYR A 780 -16.39 15.73 19.67
C TYR A 780 -14.93 15.42 20.01
N ALA A 781 -14.72 14.24 20.59
CA ALA A 781 -13.41 13.64 20.77
C ALA A 781 -13.37 12.30 20.05
N THR A 782 -12.27 12.03 19.35
CA THR A 782 -12.10 10.79 18.60
C THR A 782 -10.73 10.19 18.88
N VAL A 783 -10.68 8.88 19.00
CA VAL A 783 -9.44 8.12 18.96
C VAL A 783 -9.49 7.12 17.80
N GLN A 784 -8.42 7.10 17.00
CA GLN A 784 -8.24 6.15 15.91
C GLN A 784 -7.11 5.19 16.25
N ASN A 785 -7.24 3.93 15.84
CA ASN A 785 -6.26 2.88 16.07
C ASN A 785 -5.90 2.75 17.55
N LEU A 786 -6.89 2.70 18.43
CA LEU A 786 -6.68 2.71 19.89
C LEU A 786 -5.82 1.52 20.32
N TYR A 787 -6.15 0.32 19.87
CA TYR A 787 -5.41 -0.89 20.19
C TYR A 787 -5.62 -1.97 19.13
N THR A 788 -4.55 -2.73 18.84
CA THR A 788 -4.57 -3.88 17.93
C THR A 788 -4.20 -5.14 18.68
N PHE A 789 -5.12 -6.09 18.74
CA PHE A 789 -4.89 -7.44 19.28
C PHE A 789 -4.34 -8.30 18.16
N THR A 790 -3.11 -8.78 18.29
CA THR A 790 -2.42 -9.61 17.29
C THR A 790 -1.32 -10.41 17.97
N LYS A 791 -0.93 -11.51 17.34
CA LYS A 791 0.26 -12.30 17.71
C LYS A 791 1.50 -11.85 16.95
N TYR A 792 1.32 -11.01 15.91
CA TYR A 792 2.43 -10.53 15.10
C TYR A 792 3.47 -9.76 15.94
N SER A 793 4.74 -10.14 15.80
CA SER A 793 5.83 -9.59 16.62
C SER A 793 6.25 -8.19 16.17
N GLY A 794 6.11 -7.83 14.87
CA GLY A 794 6.44 -6.55 14.29
C GLY A 794 5.57 -5.38 14.79
N TYR A 795 5.71 -4.21 14.16
CA TYR A 795 5.02 -2.98 14.59
C TYR A 795 3.50 -3.02 14.39
N ASP A 796 3.04 -3.42 13.21
CA ASP A 796 1.62 -3.40 12.82
C ASP A 796 1.34 -4.53 11.82
N PRO A 797 0.31 -5.37 12.04
CA PRO A 797 -0.01 -6.45 11.09
C PRO A 797 -0.67 -5.97 9.80
N GLU A 798 -1.11 -4.71 9.70
CA GLU A 798 -1.72 -4.14 8.50
C GLU A 798 -0.65 -3.47 7.62
N LEU A 799 0.09 -4.29 6.89
CA LEU A 799 1.26 -3.87 6.12
C LEU A 799 0.95 -3.39 4.70
N GLY A 800 -0.07 -3.98 4.04
CA GLY A 800 -0.30 -3.77 2.62
C GLY A 800 0.73 -4.46 1.73
N SER A 801 1.18 -3.81 0.66
CA SER A 801 2.19 -4.35 -0.25
C SER A 801 3.43 -3.46 -0.32
N PHE A 802 4.61 -4.06 -0.23
CA PHE A 802 5.87 -3.34 -0.37
C PHE A 802 5.99 -2.71 -1.77
N ASN A 803 6.32 -1.42 -1.83
CA ASN A 803 6.41 -0.63 -3.07
C ASN A 803 5.14 -0.67 -3.95
N ASN A 804 3.95 -0.80 -3.37
CA ASN A 804 2.67 -0.95 -4.08
C ASN A 804 2.63 -2.13 -5.07
N ASN A 805 3.47 -3.14 -4.88
CA ASN A 805 3.50 -4.31 -5.73
C ASN A 805 2.82 -5.49 -5.02
N ILE A 806 1.71 -5.95 -5.56
CA ILE A 806 0.89 -7.02 -4.97
C ILE A 806 1.65 -8.35 -4.78
N ARG A 807 2.75 -8.56 -5.52
CA ARG A 807 3.62 -9.73 -5.31
C ARG A 807 4.33 -9.73 -3.96
N TYR A 808 4.41 -8.59 -3.28
CA TYR A 808 5.04 -8.43 -1.96
C TYR A 808 4.01 -8.04 -0.89
N MET A 809 2.78 -8.53 -1.02
CA MET A 809 1.76 -8.32 0.01
C MET A 809 2.21 -8.98 1.31
N ASN A 810 2.07 -8.25 2.43
CA ASN A 810 2.45 -8.68 3.78
C ASN A 810 3.92 -9.11 3.94
N VAL A 811 4.84 -8.55 3.15
CA VAL A 811 6.29 -8.67 3.40
C VAL A 811 6.73 -7.47 4.22
N ASP A 812 7.11 -7.67 5.48
CA ASP A 812 7.58 -6.61 6.39
C ASP A 812 9.11 -6.46 6.35
N ASP A 813 9.57 -5.30 5.90
CA ASP A 813 10.98 -4.89 5.90
C ASP A 813 11.14 -3.52 6.59
N GLY A 814 10.50 -3.36 7.76
CA GLY A 814 10.49 -2.13 8.54
C GLY A 814 9.43 -1.14 8.09
N HIS A 815 8.21 -1.62 7.88
CA HIS A 815 7.09 -0.81 7.41
C HIS A 815 6.68 0.29 8.40
N TYR A 816 6.22 1.45 7.88
CA TYR A 816 5.72 2.57 8.69
C TYR A 816 4.42 2.17 9.41
N PRO A 817 4.40 2.14 10.77
CA PRO A 817 3.23 1.66 11.51
C PRO A 817 2.08 2.65 11.50
N ASN A 818 0.84 2.15 11.54
CA ASN A 818 -0.34 2.97 11.70
C ASN A 818 -0.33 3.67 13.07
N PRO A 819 -0.41 5.02 13.13
CA PRO A 819 -0.34 5.73 14.40
C PRO A 819 -1.65 5.62 15.19
N ARG A 820 -1.55 5.63 16.51
CA ARG A 820 -2.68 5.94 17.39
C ARG A 820 -2.91 7.44 17.37
N THR A 821 -4.13 7.87 16.99
CA THR A 821 -4.45 9.28 16.80
C THR A 821 -5.56 9.72 17.73
N TRP A 822 -5.31 10.76 18.53
CA TRP A 822 -6.26 11.41 19.39
C TRP A 822 -6.63 12.78 18.83
N THR A 823 -7.91 13.05 18.68
CA THR A 823 -8.39 14.34 18.18
C THR A 823 -9.52 14.87 19.02
N ILE A 824 -9.56 16.19 19.16
CA ILE A 824 -10.73 16.93 19.65
C ILE A 824 -11.12 17.94 18.59
N GLY A 825 -12.43 18.09 18.36
CA GLY A 825 -12.91 18.95 17.30
C GLY A 825 -14.26 19.56 17.58
N ALA A 826 -14.61 20.52 16.73
CA ALA A 826 -15.89 21.20 16.76
C ALA A 826 -16.44 21.40 15.36
N ASN A 827 -17.76 21.21 15.19
CA ASN A 827 -18.52 21.57 14.01
C ASN A 827 -19.48 22.70 14.37
N VAL A 828 -19.30 23.86 13.79
CA VAL A 828 -20.09 25.06 14.05
C VAL A 828 -20.86 25.45 12.79
N ALA A 829 -22.15 25.71 12.90
CA ALA A 829 -22.97 26.24 11.82
C ALA A 829 -23.68 27.51 12.32
N PHE A 830 -23.57 28.57 11.49
CA PHE A 830 -24.19 29.87 11.73
C PHE A 830 -25.43 30.08 10.86
#